data_ac182c128d1259c55c241ebf5d1eec2b
#
_entry.id   ac182c128d1259c55c241ebf5d1eec2b
#
_cell.length_a   1.000
_cell.length_b   1.000
_cell.length_c   1.000
_cell.angle_alpha   90.00
_cell.angle_beta   90.00
_cell.angle_gamma   90.00
#
_symmetry.space_group_name_H-M   'P 1'
#
loop_
_entity.id
_entity.type
_entity.pdbx_description
1 polymer ?
#
loop_
_entity_poly.entity_id
_entity_poly.type
_entity_poly.pdbx_seq_one_letter_code
_entity_poly.pdbx_strand_id
1 'polypeptide(L)'
;LIKGNIVVIPAGGRTLFLEDTGTAPMLKATGEIPEWSGKEFPATFGQSADDDGNVYVQWHRRDNAGRVDIMRFEGDTLKTGDFVPGTDTNIRMDGLLSFSPVAIRGKEVFRVKPETDRGLIQHNISTKEIKALSGAGAIAPPVLTKRHVIFGGLDGTLRIIDLNSKSQRETKMARGAISAPVAIANGRIFASSEDGTLYLLGIPSDLEMPMQRLNASALRSPLSGKLANAKYDWYTNYGNFAGQNANHQDLKPPLRMRWARRLEGTVKHLPVCGGGRIYTHTAEGQIIACEQDTGRLLWRKWFPDVYLSFTSPLYINGKLLVPQAGMKKSFVRCLDATTGNLLWEAPFTGSPSWSRQFPPVVAGKVAIYASGSGDYAPQGSEKPYTFGGEPVVPKDGSEVMSFIYSNDNPYYPKNHHPRLWAWDLDTGKVVWEKDFFEFGRGGNDCGICILDGKLYYSVFFGYDAETKRRRGLPVENNGLTCCIDPQSGKILWQTNEYYVTSKCTLSARDGKLYIGGYNKAKAGTEDRHVWCLDANTGKLVWTSDAVTSALNVVSVGEKFMFSNALRGKGNVFDSATGKVIYSIQTNYACCRFTMSEPYVLGANMDMIDLSQEGKLVSTGPAIDSRECLGAVVSNGRIFYTSQASGFVVSQTYGPESKNLPPAWQVR
;
A
#
# COMPACT_ATOMS: atom_id res chain seq x y z
N LEU A 1 -11.93 -24.30 -15.76
CA LEU A 1 -13.03 -24.71 -16.67
C LEU A 1 -14.34 -24.61 -15.92
N ILE A 2 -15.30 -23.95 -16.51
CA ILE A 2 -16.69 -24.06 -16.14
C ILE A 2 -17.41 -24.96 -17.10
N LYS A 3 -18.72 -25.01 -17.08
CA LYS A 3 -19.57 -25.88 -17.86
C LYS A 3 -19.12 -26.04 -19.32
N GLY A 4 -18.88 -27.26 -19.75
CA GLY A 4 -18.45 -27.57 -21.12
C GLY A 4 -16.99 -27.18 -21.38
N ASN A 5 -16.77 -26.39 -22.43
CA ASN A 5 -15.46 -25.99 -22.91
C ASN A 5 -15.09 -24.52 -22.61
N ILE A 6 -15.77 -23.89 -21.66
CA ILE A 6 -15.47 -22.49 -21.29
C ILE A 6 -14.35 -22.43 -20.24
N VAL A 7 -13.30 -21.68 -20.55
CA VAL A 7 -12.20 -21.35 -19.66
C VAL A 7 -12.40 -19.91 -19.17
N VAL A 8 -12.32 -19.70 -17.86
CA VAL A 8 -12.45 -18.39 -17.24
C VAL A 8 -11.09 -17.90 -16.78
N ILE A 9 -10.71 -16.70 -17.18
CA ILE A 9 -9.39 -16.12 -16.92
C ILE A 9 -9.57 -14.73 -16.30
N PRO A 10 -8.96 -14.48 -15.12
CA PRO A 10 -8.87 -13.12 -14.58
C PRO A 10 -7.87 -12.31 -15.41
N ALA A 11 -8.27 -11.12 -15.85
CA ALA A 11 -7.46 -10.24 -16.69
C ALA A 11 -7.51 -8.80 -16.18
N GLY A 12 -6.87 -8.57 -15.04
CA GLY A 12 -6.87 -7.27 -14.37
C GLY A 12 -8.29 -6.87 -13.94
N GLY A 13 -8.83 -5.80 -14.49
CA GLY A 13 -10.19 -5.34 -14.22
C GLY A 13 -11.30 -6.09 -14.97
N ARG A 14 -11.00 -7.21 -15.59
CA ARG A 14 -11.92 -7.97 -16.44
C ARG A 14 -11.84 -9.45 -16.15
N THR A 15 -12.91 -10.14 -16.50
CA THR A 15 -12.95 -11.60 -16.53
C THR A 15 -13.18 -12.05 -17.97
N LEU A 16 -12.24 -12.77 -18.53
CA LEU A 16 -12.35 -13.29 -19.90
C LEU A 16 -12.97 -14.69 -19.85
N PHE A 17 -13.95 -14.91 -20.70
CA PHE A 17 -14.55 -16.21 -20.96
C PHE A 17 -14.10 -16.67 -22.33
N LEU A 18 -13.25 -17.67 -22.36
CA LEU A 18 -12.70 -18.25 -23.59
C LEU A 18 -13.35 -19.59 -23.86
N GLU A 19 -13.74 -19.80 -25.08
CA GLU A 19 -14.18 -21.13 -25.56
C GLU A 19 -12.97 -21.92 -26.05
N ASP A 20 -12.76 -23.10 -25.47
CA ASP A 20 -11.79 -24.06 -25.97
C ASP A 20 -12.37 -24.78 -27.18
N THR A 21 -11.89 -24.44 -28.35
CA THR A 21 -12.33 -25.05 -29.61
C THR A 21 -11.53 -26.31 -29.96
N GLY A 22 -10.58 -26.69 -29.13
CA GLY A 22 -9.65 -27.79 -29.39
C GLY A 22 -8.48 -27.44 -30.29
N THR A 23 -8.51 -26.29 -30.94
CA THR A 23 -7.43 -25.82 -31.82
C THR A 23 -6.83 -24.49 -31.34
N ALA A 24 -7.68 -23.54 -30.98
CA ALA A 24 -7.27 -22.26 -30.41
C ALA A 24 -8.38 -21.71 -29.51
N PRO A 25 -8.03 -21.03 -28.41
CA PRO A 25 -9.03 -20.42 -27.56
C PRO A 25 -9.68 -19.22 -28.30
N MET A 26 -11.00 -19.15 -28.23
CA MET A 26 -11.77 -18.04 -28.81
C MET A 26 -12.44 -17.22 -27.69
N LEU A 27 -12.32 -15.90 -27.75
CA LEU A 27 -12.99 -15.03 -26.79
C LEU A 27 -14.51 -15.10 -27.01
N LYS A 28 -15.24 -15.63 -26.04
CA LYS A 28 -16.70 -15.71 -26.07
C LYS A 28 -17.36 -14.50 -25.43
N ALA A 29 -16.83 -14.03 -24.30
CA ALA A 29 -17.33 -12.87 -23.60
C ALA A 29 -16.28 -12.24 -22.69
N THR A 30 -16.52 -10.96 -22.35
CA THR A 30 -15.76 -10.24 -21.33
C THR A 30 -16.73 -9.80 -20.23
N GLY A 31 -16.47 -10.23 -19.00
CA GLY A 31 -17.23 -9.82 -17.81
C GLY A 31 -16.59 -8.60 -17.17
N GLU A 32 -17.40 -7.56 -16.93
CA GLU A 32 -17.02 -6.34 -16.21
C GLU A 32 -18.11 -6.03 -15.18
N ILE A 33 -17.81 -5.22 -14.18
CA ILE A 33 -18.81 -4.66 -13.28
C ILE A 33 -19.27 -3.34 -13.89
N PRO A 34 -20.53 -3.23 -14.35
CA PRO A 34 -20.99 -2.06 -15.11
C PRO A 34 -20.85 -0.75 -14.34
N GLU A 35 -21.12 -0.75 -13.05
CA GLU A 35 -21.07 0.44 -12.20
C GLU A 35 -19.64 0.96 -12.00
N TRP A 36 -18.64 0.10 -12.24
CA TRP A 36 -17.21 0.42 -12.07
C TRP A 36 -16.51 0.65 -13.39
N SER A 37 -17.17 0.36 -14.48
CA SER A 37 -16.59 0.52 -15.82
C SER A 37 -16.17 1.97 -16.07
N GLY A 38 -14.89 2.16 -16.40
CA GLY A 38 -14.32 3.46 -16.76
C GLY A 38 -14.06 4.44 -15.60
N LYS A 39 -14.42 4.10 -14.36
CA LYS A 39 -14.25 5.00 -13.22
C LYS A 39 -13.05 4.68 -12.33
N GLU A 40 -12.87 3.44 -12.01
CA GLU A 40 -11.79 2.97 -11.14
C GLU A 40 -11.25 1.67 -11.74
N PHE A 41 -10.01 1.31 -11.45
CA PHE A 41 -9.42 0.09 -11.99
C PHE A 41 -9.74 -1.09 -11.08
N PRO A 42 -10.84 -1.81 -11.31
CA PRO A 42 -11.11 -3.01 -10.54
C PRO A 42 -10.05 -4.06 -10.85
N ALA A 43 -9.68 -4.84 -9.85
CA ALA A 43 -8.81 -5.99 -10.02
C ALA A 43 -9.52 -7.24 -9.53
N THR A 44 -9.32 -8.36 -10.21
CA THR A 44 -9.85 -9.64 -9.80
C THR A 44 -8.83 -10.38 -8.95
N PHE A 45 -9.24 -10.87 -7.80
CA PHE A 45 -8.38 -11.62 -6.89
C PHE A 45 -8.58 -13.12 -6.95
N GLY A 46 -9.71 -13.56 -7.46
CA GLY A 46 -9.95 -14.96 -7.61
C GLY A 46 -11.31 -15.24 -8.20
N GLN A 47 -11.43 -16.42 -8.74
CA GLN A 47 -12.62 -16.90 -9.39
C GLN A 47 -12.92 -18.30 -8.89
N SER A 48 -14.20 -18.56 -8.68
CA SER A 48 -14.75 -19.88 -8.35
C SER A 48 -15.97 -20.12 -9.19
N ALA A 49 -16.33 -21.37 -9.40
CA ALA A 49 -17.52 -21.73 -10.12
C ALA A 49 -18.31 -22.76 -9.32
N ASP A 50 -19.65 -22.73 -9.46
CA ASP A 50 -20.52 -23.77 -8.96
C ASP A 50 -20.83 -24.82 -10.05
N ASP A 51 -21.54 -25.87 -9.66
CA ASP A 51 -21.92 -26.97 -10.56
C ASP A 51 -22.92 -26.52 -11.65
N ASP A 52 -23.62 -25.40 -11.43
CA ASP A 52 -24.57 -24.83 -12.40
C ASP A 52 -23.86 -23.97 -13.46
N GLY A 53 -22.55 -23.72 -13.30
CA GLY A 53 -21.73 -22.91 -14.20
C GLY A 53 -21.79 -21.42 -13.92
N ASN A 54 -22.31 -21.00 -12.75
CA ASN A 54 -22.13 -19.62 -12.30
C ASN A 54 -20.69 -19.39 -11.87
N VAL A 55 -20.14 -18.27 -12.27
CA VAL A 55 -18.78 -17.83 -11.92
C VAL A 55 -18.85 -16.73 -10.88
N TYR A 56 -18.21 -16.97 -9.76
CA TYR A 56 -18.10 -16.04 -8.65
C TYR A 56 -16.75 -15.35 -8.73
N VAL A 57 -16.76 -14.05 -8.92
CA VAL A 57 -15.56 -13.25 -9.14
C VAL A 57 -15.36 -12.31 -7.96
N GLN A 58 -14.28 -12.50 -7.22
CA GLN A 58 -13.88 -11.56 -6.18
C GLN A 58 -13.22 -10.35 -6.82
N TRP A 59 -13.88 -9.21 -6.74
CA TRP A 59 -13.37 -7.94 -7.23
C TRP A 59 -12.85 -7.07 -6.11
N HIS A 60 -11.90 -6.25 -6.47
CA HIS A 60 -11.33 -5.24 -5.61
C HIS A 60 -11.11 -3.95 -6.40
N ARG A 61 -11.58 -2.85 -5.87
CA ARG A 61 -11.44 -1.53 -6.47
C ARG A 61 -10.34 -0.74 -5.78
N ARG A 62 -9.72 0.18 -6.49
CA ARG A 62 -8.62 1.02 -6.03
C ARG A 62 -8.93 1.83 -4.75
N ASP A 63 -10.17 2.24 -4.55
CA ASP A 63 -10.64 2.94 -3.34
C ASP A 63 -10.91 1.99 -2.17
N ASN A 64 -10.51 0.73 -2.32
CA ASN A 64 -10.70 -0.37 -1.38
C ASN A 64 -12.16 -0.82 -1.21
N ALA A 65 -13.03 -0.51 -2.16
CA ALA A 65 -14.30 -1.21 -2.25
C ALA A 65 -14.08 -2.59 -2.87
N GLY A 66 -14.87 -3.56 -2.46
CA GLY A 66 -14.81 -4.92 -2.98
C GLY A 66 -16.16 -5.60 -2.99
N ARG A 67 -16.32 -6.54 -3.92
CA ARG A 67 -17.57 -7.28 -4.09
C ARG A 67 -17.30 -8.67 -4.68
N VAL A 68 -18.16 -9.61 -4.42
CA VAL A 68 -18.18 -10.92 -5.09
C VAL A 68 -19.34 -10.91 -6.09
N ASP A 69 -19.02 -10.74 -7.35
CA ASP A 69 -19.99 -10.77 -8.43
C ASP A 69 -20.28 -12.18 -8.91
N ILE A 70 -21.52 -12.38 -9.41
CA ILE A 70 -21.96 -13.64 -9.98
C ILE A 70 -22.19 -13.41 -11.47
N MET A 71 -21.48 -14.16 -12.29
CA MET A 71 -21.58 -14.10 -13.74
C MET A 71 -22.05 -15.46 -14.27
N ARG A 72 -22.97 -15.46 -15.22
CA ARG A 72 -23.48 -16.71 -15.80
C ARG A 72 -23.88 -16.51 -17.27
N PHE A 73 -23.83 -17.58 -18.03
CA PHE A 73 -24.40 -17.59 -19.37
C PHE A 73 -25.89 -17.98 -19.33
N GLU A 74 -26.72 -17.20 -19.98
CA GLU A 74 -28.10 -17.53 -20.37
C GLU A 74 -28.12 -17.66 -21.89
N GLY A 75 -28.07 -18.90 -22.38
CA GLY A 75 -27.74 -19.16 -23.76
C GLY A 75 -26.33 -18.67 -24.10
N ASP A 76 -26.20 -17.84 -25.11
CA ASP A 76 -24.91 -17.24 -25.51
C ASP A 76 -24.64 -15.88 -24.89
N THR A 77 -25.55 -15.38 -24.05
CA THR A 77 -25.43 -14.05 -23.43
C THR A 77 -24.85 -14.16 -22.02
N LEU A 78 -23.75 -13.44 -21.78
CA LEU A 78 -23.20 -13.31 -20.43
C LEU A 78 -24.05 -12.32 -19.60
N LYS A 79 -24.61 -12.79 -18.51
CA LYS A 79 -25.28 -11.98 -17.51
C LYS A 79 -24.31 -11.59 -16.41
N THR A 80 -24.32 -10.31 -16.05
CA THR A 80 -23.53 -9.68 -14.98
C THR A 80 -24.45 -8.78 -14.15
N GLY A 81 -23.97 -8.31 -13.01
CA GLY A 81 -24.73 -7.39 -12.15
C GLY A 81 -25.31 -8.04 -10.89
N ASP A 82 -25.46 -9.37 -10.88
CA ASP A 82 -25.77 -10.10 -9.63
C ASP A 82 -24.52 -10.20 -8.76
N PHE A 83 -24.69 -10.15 -7.44
CA PHE A 83 -23.58 -10.33 -6.50
C PHE A 83 -24.01 -11.02 -5.21
N VAL A 84 -23.04 -11.55 -4.49
CA VAL A 84 -23.27 -12.22 -3.21
C VAL A 84 -23.66 -11.17 -2.16
N PRO A 85 -24.84 -11.27 -1.53
CA PRO A 85 -25.32 -10.29 -0.56
C PRO A 85 -24.33 -10.08 0.59
N GLY A 86 -24.11 -8.82 0.98
CA GLY A 86 -23.20 -8.43 2.06
C GLY A 86 -21.73 -8.57 1.72
N THR A 87 -21.38 -8.69 0.44
CA THR A 87 -19.99 -8.64 -0.02
C THR A 87 -19.64 -7.30 -0.66
N ASP A 88 -20.63 -6.48 -0.99
CA ASP A 88 -20.42 -5.11 -1.46
C ASP A 88 -20.01 -4.24 -0.28
N THR A 89 -18.72 -4.01 -0.15
CA THR A 89 -18.12 -3.38 1.02
C THR A 89 -17.24 -2.21 0.60
N ASN A 90 -17.35 -1.14 1.38
CA ASN A 90 -16.38 -0.08 1.38
C ASN A 90 -15.44 -0.31 2.57
N ILE A 91 -14.16 -0.59 2.33
CA ILE A 91 -13.18 -0.92 3.37
C ILE A 91 -13.10 0.12 4.48
N ARG A 92 -13.45 1.36 4.19
CA ARG A 92 -13.41 2.42 5.19
C ARG A 92 -14.43 2.23 6.30
N MET A 93 -15.48 1.48 6.00
CA MET A 93 -16.64 1.30 6.87
C MET A 93 -16.73 -0.10 7.45
N ASP A 94 -16.46 -1.11 6.63
CA ASP A 94 -16.89 -2.48 6.89
C ASP A 94 -15.74 -3.46 7.17
N GLY A 95 -14.52 -2.94 7.31
CA GLY A 95 -13.36 -3.76 7.63
C GLY A 95 -12.54 -4.16 6.41
N LEU A 96 -11.64 -5.12 6.61
CA LEU A 96 -10.65 -5.50 5.63
C LEU A 96 -11.23 -6.40 4.53
N LEU A 97 -10.72 -6.23 3.31
CA LEU A 97 -11.17 -6.97 2.16
C LEU A 97 -10.64 -8.40 2.15
N SER A 98 -11.41 -9.29 1.54
CA SER A 98 -10.96 -10.63 1.21
C SER A 98 -10.20 -10.61 -0.11
N PHE A 99 -9.06 -11.27 -0.15
CA PHE A 99 -8.19 -11.37 -1.34
C PHE A 99 -8.16 -12.78 -1.93
N SER A 100 -9.02 -13.67 -1.47
CA SER A 100 -9.00 -15.05 -1.92
C SER A 100 -10.31 -15.44 -2.61
N PRO A 101 -10.26 -16.39 -3.53
CA PRO A 101 -11.45 -16.98 -4.12
C PRO A 101 -12.39 -17.50 -3.04
N VAL A 102 -13.67 -17.42 -3.31
CA VAL A 102 -14.71 -17.98 -2.43
C VAL A 102 -14.87 -19.48 -2.65
N ALA A 103 -15.35 -20.18 -1.65
CA ALA A 103 -15.81 -21.57 -1.81
C ALA A 103 -17.34 -21.59 -1.81
N ILE A 104 -17.94 -22.49 -2.61
CA ILE A 104 -19.37 -22.46 -2.89
C ILE A 104 -19.98 -23.85 -2.64
N ARG A 105 -21.12 -23.87 -1.97
CA ARG A 105 -21.95 -25.07 -1.78
C ARG A 105 -23.43 -24.71 -1.96
N GLY A 106 -23.97 -25.01 -3.11
CA GLY A 106 -25.34 -24.62 -3.46
C GLY A 106 -25.55 -23.10 -3.35
N LYS A 107 -26.37 -22.66 -2.41
CA LYS A 107 -26.59 -21.23 -2.16
C LYS A 107 -25.74 -20.62 -1.05
N GLU A 108 -24.81 -21.39 -0.52
CA GLU A 108 -23.90 -20.94 0.52
C GLU A 108 -22.53 -20.58 -0.09
N VAL A 109 -22.03 -19.38 0.22
CA VAL A 109 -20.73 -18.86 -0.20
C VAL A 109 -19.89 -18.62 1.03
N PHE A 110 -18.69 -19.16 1.04
CA PHE A 110 -17.73 -19.07 2.12
C PHE A 110 -16.53 -18.22 1.66
N ARG A 111 -16.20 -17.20 2.44
CA ARG A 111 -15.01 -16.39 2.22
C ARG A 111 -14.21 -16.21 3.49
N VAL A 112 -12.91 -15.97 3.36
CA VAL A 112 -12.02 -15.66 4.46
C VAL A 112 -11.64 -14.20 4.47
N LYS A 113 -11.32 -13.69 5.65
CA LYS A 113 -10.77 -12.36 5.87
C LYS A 113 -9.58 -12.42 6.83
N PRO A 114 -8.63 -11.48 6.73
CA PRO A 114 -7.50 -11.44 7.63
C PRO A 114 -7.84 -10.99 9.07
N GLU A 115 -9.05 -10.50 9.31
CA GLU A 115 -9.51 -10.03 10.62
C GLU A 115 -9.71 -11.20 11.61
N THR A 116 -9.47 -10.91 12.89
CA THR A 116 -9.58 -11.92 13.95
C THR A 116 -11.01 -12.17 14.45
N ASP A 117 -11.94 -11.29 14.16
CA ASP A 117 -13.33 -11.41 14.61
C ASP A 117 -14.28 -11.98 13.52
N ARG A 118 -13.82 -11.98 12.28
CA ARG A 118 -14.59 -12.41 11.10
C ARG A 118 -13.75 -13.19 10.09
N GLY A 119 -12.87 -14.06 10.55
CA GLY A 119 -11.92 -14.75 9.69
C GLY A 119 -12.55 -15.67 8.66
N LEU A 120 -13.63 -16.39 8.98
CA LEU A 120 -14.43 -17.15 8.03
C LEU A 120 -15.89 -16.71 8.08
N ILE A 121 -16.42 -16.30 6.95
CA ILE A 121 -17.79 -15.81 6.81
C ILE A 121 -18.56 -16.69 5.84
N GLN A 122 -19.77 -17.06 6.21
CA GLN A 122 -20.76 -17.72 5.38
C GLN A 122 -21.83 -16.71 4.95
N HIS A 123 -22.11 -16.64 3.66
CA HIS A 123 -23.20 -15.88 3.05
C HIS A 123 -24.20 -16.84 2.44
N ASN A 124 -25.47 -16.61 2.65
CA ASN A 124 -26.54 -17.34 1.95
C ASN A 124 -27.18 -16.42 0.90
N ILE A 125 -27.04 -16.81 -0.36
CA ILE A 125 -27.52 -15.99 -1.49
C ILE A 125 -29.05 -15.82 -1.47
N SER A 126 -29.79 -16.88 -1.08
CA SER A 126 -31.23 -16.87 -1.11
C SER A 126 -31.86 -16.14 0.07
N THR A 127 -31.36 -16.38 1.29
CA THR A 127 -31.91 -15.76 2.52
C THR A 127 -31.26 -14.41 2.83
N LYS A 128 -30.16 -14.08 2.16
CA LYS A 128 -29.30 -12.90 2.44
C LYS A 128 -28.68 -12.91 3.83
N GLU A 129 -28.70 -14.05 4.51
CA GLU A 129 -28.11 -14.19 5.84
C GLU A 129 -26.59 -14.23 5.78
N ILE A 130 -25.93 -13.57 6.72
CA ILE A 130 -24.48 -13.51 6.86
C ILE A 130 -24.10 -14.00 8.25
N LYS A 131 -23.19 -14.98 8.33
CA LYS A 131 -22.74 -15.58 9.58
C LYS A 131 -21.22 -15.63 9.64
N ALA A 132 -20.63 -15.13 10.72
CA ALA A 132 -19.26 -15.43 11.05
C ALA A 132 -19.18 -16.84 11.63
N LEU A 133 -18.43 -17.72 11.00
CA LEU A 133 -18.24 -19.10 11.43
C LEU A 133 -16.98 -19.27 12.28
N SER A 134 -15.98 -18.42 12.08
CA SER A 134 -14.75 -18.43 12.87
C SER A 134 -14.17 -17.03 12.95
N GLY A 135 -13.65 -16.67 14.13
CA GLY A 135 -12.96 -15.42 14.37
C GLY A 135 -11.49 -15.41 13.97
N ALA A 136 -10.95 -16.53 13.52
CA ALA A 136 -9.51 -16.60 13.19
C ALA A 136 -9.22 -16.00 11.82
N GLY A 137 -8.33 -15.02 11.77
CA GLY A 137 -7.90 -14.40 10.51
C GLY A 137 -7.28 -15.38 9.54
N ALA A 138 -7.68 -15.30 8.27
CA ALA A 138 -7.20 -16.16 7.20
C ALA A 138 -7.14 -15.41 5.87
N ILE A 139 -6.21 -15.82 5.00
CA ILE A 139 -6.05 -15.29 3.64
C ILE A 139 -6.09 -16.37 2.57
N ALA A 140 -5.88 -17.64 2.96
CA ALA A 140 -6.00 -18.76 2.05
C ALA A 140 -7.46 -19.05 1.70
N PRO A 141 -7.80 -19.37 0.45
CA PRO A 141 -9.13 -19.82 0.10
C PRO A 141 -9.58 -20.99 0.98
N PRO A 142 -10.82 -20.98 1.48
CA PRO A 142 -11.36 -22.12 2.19
C PRO A 142 -11.64 -23.26 1.21
N VAL A 143 -11.48 -24.48 1.67
CA VAL A 143 -11.74 -25.69 0.88
C VAL A 143 -12.94 -26.43 1.46
N LEU A 144 -13.86 -26.81 0.59
CA LEU A 144 -15.08 -27.52 0.98
C LEU A 144 -14.98 -29.03 0.70
N THR A 145 -15.52 -29.78 1.63
CA THR A 145 -15.93 -31.16 1.41
C THR A 145 -17.46 -31.25 1.48
N LYS A 146 -18.04 -32.40 1.29
CA LYS A 146 -19.50 -32.58 1.45
C LYS A 146 -20.02 -32.11 2.82
N ARG A 147 -19.20 -32.16 3.85
CA ARG A 147 -19.62 -31.91 5.23
C ARG A 147 -18.84 -30.78 5.93
N HIS A 148 -17.64 -30.46 5.47
CA HIS A 148 -16.76 -29.56 6.19
C HIS A 148 -16.29 -28.40 5.33
N VAL A 149 -16.02 -27.27 5.98
CA VAL A 149 -15.14 -26.22 5.45
C VAL A 149 -13.81 -26.25 6.20
N ILE A 150 -12.72 -26.21 5.44
CA ILE A 150 -11.35 -26.37 5.95
C ILE A 150 -10.54 -25.16 5.50
N PHE A 151 -9.84 -24.52 6.43
CA PHE A 151 -8.98 -23.38 6.10
C PHE A 151 -7.80 -23.26 7.06
N GLY A 152 -6.72 -22.65 6.56
CA GLY A 152 -5.55 -22.32 7.35
C GLY A 152 -5.62 -20.90 7.88
N GLY A 153 -5.24 -20.70 9.14
CA GLY A 153 -5.17 -19.41 9.78
C GLY A 153 -3.81 -18.74 9.65
N LEU A 154 -3.80 -17.42 9.74
CA LEU A 154 -2.59 -16.61 9.84
C LEU A 154 -1.77 -16.91 11.11
N ASP A 155 -2.43 -17.48 12.10
CA ASP A 155 -1.81 -17.96 13.32
C ASP A 155 -1.14 -19.36 13.20
N GLY A 156 -1.14 -19.96 12.01
CA GLY A 156 -0.57 -21.29 11.75
C GLY A 156 -1.44 -22.44 12.25
N THR A 157 -2.73 -22.20 12.50
CA THR A 157 -3.69 -23.22 12.93
C THR A 157 -4.55 -23.67 11.75
N LEU A 158 -4.65 -24.98 11.53
CA LEU A 158 -5.63 -25.56 10.63
C LEU A 158 -6.98 -25.69 11.34
N ARG A 159 -8.04 -25.26 10.68
CA ARG A 159 -9.41 -25.29 11.19
C ARG A 159 -10.32 -26.09 10.28
N ILE A 160 -11.12 -26.94 10.90
CA ILE A 160 -12.10 -27.78 10.23
C ILE A 160 -13.45 -27.55 10.91
N ILE A 161 -14.41 -27.02 10.19
CA ILE A 161 -15.76 -26.74 10.69
C ILE A 161 -16.75 -27.71 10.03
N ASP A 162 -17.48 -28.46 10.82
CA ASP A 162 -18.59 -29.28 10.35
C ASP A 162 -19.79 -28.37 10.04
N LEU A 163 -20.22 -28.40 8.79
CA LEU A 163 -21.26 -27.50 8.30
C LEU A 163 -22.65 -27.83 8.83
N ASN A 164 -22.87 -29.05 9.33
CA ASN A 164 -24.13 -29.47 9.89
C ASN A 164 -24.21 -29.15 11.40
N SER A 165 -23.25 -29.64 12.17
CA SER A 165 -23.23 -29.45 13.63
C SER A 165 -22.65 -28.08 14.05
N LYS A 166 -21.99 -27.38 13.13
CA LYS A 166 -21.22 -26.13 13.39
C LYS A 166 -20.08 -26.32 14.39
N SER A 167 -19.72 -27.55 14.70
CA SER A 167 -18.58 -27.86 15.55
C SER A 167 -17.27 -27.53 14.82
N GLN A 168 -16.32 -26.94 15.55
CA GLN A 168 -15.02 -26.57 15.04
C GLN A 168 -13.94 -27.43 15.69
N ARG A 169 -13.00 -27.93 14.89
CA ARG A 169 -11.76 -28.55 15.34
C ARG A 169 -10.60 -27.67 14.91
N GLU A 170 -9.65 -27.50 15.81
CA GLU A 170 -8.45 -26.72 15.57
C GLU A 170 -7.21 -27.58 15.82
N THR A 171 -6.24 -27.43 14.94
CA THR A 171 -4.93 -28.09 15.09
C THR A 171 -3.85 -27.04 14.87
N LYS A 172 -3.19 -26.62 15.94
CA LYS A 172 -2.02 -25.78 15.86
C LYS A 172 -0.86 -26.58 15.28
N MET A 173 -0.47 -26.28 14.06
CA MET A 173 0.51 -27.06 13.31
C MET A 173 1.80 -26.33 13.09
N ALA A 174 1.71 -25.08 12.70
CA ALA A 174 2.79 -24.32 12.12
C ALA A 174 3.21 -23.13 12.99
N ARG A 175 4.47 -22.73 12.86
CA ARG A 175 4.97 -21.48 13.44
C ARG A 175 4.65 -20.27 12.56
N GLY A 176 4.56 -20.49 11.25
CA GLY A 176 4.18 -19.50 10.26
C GLY A 176 2.72 -19.63 9.83
N ALA A 177 2.20 -18.63 9.13
CA ALA A 177 0.85 -18.64 8.58
C ALA A 177 0.64 -19.81 7.59
N ILE A 178 -0.58 -20.32 7.53
CA ILE A 178 -1.03 -21.21 6.46
C ILE A 178 -1.73 -20.32 5.44
N SER A 179 -0.96 -19.79 4.48
CA SER A 179 -1.42 -18.79 3.52
C SER A 179 -1.77 -19.34 2.15
N ALA A 180 -1.64 -20.65 1.96
CA ALA A 180 -2.09 -21.36 0.76
C ALA A 180 -3.31 -22.23 1.07
N PRO A 181 -4.20 -22.48 0.08
CA PRO A 181 -5.29 -23.40 0.27
C PRO A 181 -4.74 -24.81 0.59
N VAL A 182 -5.45 -25.51 1.45
CA VAL A 182 -5.12 -26.91 1.70
C VAL A 182 -5.52 -27.76 0.49
N ALA A 183 -4.76 -28.81 0.23
CA ALA A 183 -5.16 -29.84 -0.73
C ALA A 183 -5.74 -31.04 0.00
N ILE A 184 -6.77 -31.65 -0.56
CA ILE A 184 -7.40 -32.85 -0.02
C ILE A 184 -7.33 -33.95 -1.07
N ALA A 185 -6.68 -35.05 -0.72
CA ALA A 185 -6.57 -36.19 -1.60
C ALA A 185 -6.53 -37.49 -0.77
N ASN A 186 -7.25 -38.50 -1.22
CA ASN A 186 -7.24 -39.85 -0.63
C ASN A 186 -7.41 -39.86 0.91
N GLY A 187 -8.37 -39.06 1.41
CA GLY A 187 -8.63 -38.98 2.83
C GLY A 187 -7.55 -38.27 3.65
N ARG A 188 -6.70 -37.47 3.01
CA ARG A 188 -5.61 -36.74 3.64
C ARG A 188 -5.69 -35.25 3.33
N ILE A 189 -5.23 -34.46 4.26
CA ILE A 189 -5.13 -33.01 4.12
C ILE A 189 -3.65 -32.61 4.05
N PHE A 190 -3.26 -31.94 2.98
CA PHE A 190 -1.94 -31.36 2.82
C PHE A 190 -2.02 -29.85 3.07
N ALA A 191 -1.24 -29.35 4.00
CA ALA A 191 -1.18 -27.93 4.33
C ALA A 191 0.26 -27.44 4.32
N SER A 192 0.54 -26.39 3.56
CA SER A 192 1.84 -25.73 3.54
C SER A 192 1.82 -24.48 4.43
N SER A 193 2.91 -24.25 5.12
CA SER A 193 3.09 -23.08 5.98
C SER A 193 4.24 -22.20 5.50
N GLU A 194 4.16 -20.91 5.82
CA GLU A 194 5.22 -19.94 5.53
C GLU A 194 6.51 -20.19 6.33
N ASP A 195 6.48 -21.06 7.33
CA ASP A 195 7.70 -21.56 7.98
C ASP A 195 8.50 -22.55 7.10
N GLY A 196 8.00 -22.84 5.89
CA GLY A 196 8.63 -23.71 4.92
C GLY A 196 8.37 -25.20 5.17
N THR A 197 7.34 -25.54 5.91
CA THR A 197 6.95 -26.92 6.22
C THR A 197 5.69 -27.31 5.46
N LEU A 198 5.67 -28.50 4.89
CA LEU A 198 4.48 -29.17 4.38
C LEU A 198 3.99 -30.17 5.43
N TYR A 199 2.75 -30.03 5.83
CA TYR A 199 2.09 -30.88 6.81
C TYR A 199 1.14 -31.82 6.10
N LEU A 200 1.13 -33.07 6.55
CA LEU A 200 0.19 -34.12 6.12
C LEU A 200 -0.62 -34.58 7.34
N LEU A 201 -1.94 -34.49 7.23
CA LEU A 201 -2.88 -34.95 8.24
C LEU A 201 -3.79 -36.01 7.64
N GLY A 202 -4.04 -37.06 8.41
CA GLY A 202 -5.06 -38.06 8.10
C GLY A 202 -6.46 -37.60 8.54
N ILE A 203 -7.49 -38.18 7.93
CA ILE A 203 -8.84 -38.10 8.45
C ILE A 203 -8.95 -39.05 9.68
N PRO A 204 -9.84 -38.77 10.65
CA PRO A 204 -9.92 -39.57 11.89
C PRO A 204 -10.08 -41.07 11.78
N SER A 205 -10.56 -41.57 10.64
CA SER A 205 -10.62 -43.02 10.35
C SER A 205 -9.26 -43.65 10.01
N ASP A 206 -8.24 -42.83 9.71
CA ASP A 206 -6.88 -43.27 9.34
C ASP A 206 -5.86 -42.82 10.41
N LEU A 207 -6.29 -42.71 11.67
CA LEU A 207 -5.54 -42.13 12.79
C LEU A 207 -4.22 -42.86 13.15
N GLU A 208 -3.87 -43.95 12.50
CA GLU A 208 -2.60 -44.64 12.73
C GLU A 208 -1.42 -44.04 11.98
N MET A 209 -1.68 -43.06 11.08
CA MET A 209 -0.59 -42.37 10.37
C MET A 209 -0.09 -41.16 11.18
N PRO A 210 1.15 -41.20 11.68
CA PRO A 210 1.71 -40.05 12.36
C PRO A 210 1.77 -38.86 11.40
N MET A 211 1.54 -37.68 11.94
CA MET A 211 1.74 -36.44 11.20
C MET A 211 3.19 -36.36 10.71
N GLN A 212 3.39 -36.44 9.41
CA GLN A 212 4.71 -36.26 8.83
C GLN A 212 4.98 -34.81 8.57
N ARG A 213 6.01 -34.30 9.20
CA ARG A 213 6.53 -32.96 8.97
C ARG A 213 7.66 -33.05 7.95
N LEU A 214 7.40 -32.57 6.74
CA LEU A 214 8.44 -32.37 5.75
C LEU A 214 9.08 -31.02 5.94
N ASN A 215 10.27 -30.98 6.50
CA ASN A 215 10.98 -29.76 6.73
C ASN A 215 11.62 -29.28 5.41
N ALA A 216 11.01 -28.29 4.77
CA ALA A 216 11.51 -27.68 3.55
C ALA A 216 12.60 -26.62 3.79
N SER A 217 13.05 -26.40 5.03
CA SER A 217 14.09 -25.41 5.31
C SER A 217 15.41 -25.71 4.61
N ALA A 218 15.72 -26.98 4.37
CA ALA A 218 16.87 -27.41 3.59
C ALA A 218 16.80 -27.03 2.09
N LEU A 219 15.59 -26.70 1.59
CA LEU A 219 15.38 -26.26 0.20
C LEU A 219 15.48 -24.73 0.06
N ARG A 220 15.61 -24.00 1.14
CA ARG A 220 15.79 -22.55 1.10
C ARG A 220 17.24 -22.24 0.74
N SER A 221 17.45 -21.85 -0.51
CA SER A 221 18.72 -21.28 -0.90
C SER A 221 19.01 -20.03 -0.06
N PRO A 222 20.26 -19.79 0.38
CA PRO A 222 20.64 -18.54 1.00
C PRO A 222 20.34 -17.37 0.03
N LEU A 223 20.23 -16.15 0.57
CA LEU A 223 20.09 -14.96 -0.27
C LEU A 223 21.26 -14.91 -1.26
N SER A 224 20.97 -14.57 -2.50
CA SER A 224 21.99 -14.23 -3.47
C SER A 224 22.73 -12.97 -2.99
N GLY A 225 24.00 -13.07 -2.69
CA GLY A 225 24.79 -11.92 -2.24
C GLY A 225 24.94 -10.79 -3.28
N LYS A 226 24.46 -11.00 -4.51
CA LYS A 226 24.55 -10.05 -5.62
C LYS A 226 23.83 -8.73 -5.37
N LEU A 227 22.75 -8.72 -4.60
CA LEU A 227 21.90 -7.54 -4.36
C LEU A 227 22.00 -6.99 -2.93
N ALA A 228 22.97 -7.40 -2.14
CA ALA A 228 23.14 -6.96 -0.75
C ALA A 228 24.13 -5.81 -0.61
N ASN A 229 24.09 -4.81 -1.51
CA ASN A 229 24.99 -3.66 -1.46
C ASN A 229 24.29 -2.44 -0.85
N ALA A 230 24.64 -2.10 0.39
CA ALA A 230 24.07 -1.00 1.15
C ALA A 230 24.14 0.37 0.45
N LYS A 231 25.13 0.58 -0.43
CA LYS A 231 25.23 1.82 -1.21
C LYS A 231 24.00 2.07 -2.08
N TYR A 232 23.32 1.02 -2.53
CA TYR A 232 22.19 1.09 -3.43
C TYR A 232 20.89 0.66 -2.75
N ASP A 233 20.87 0.55 -1.43
CA ASP A 233 19.66 0.31 -0.69
C ASP A 233 18.69 1.50 -0.81
N TRP A 234 17.40 1.21 -0.90
CA TRP A 234 16.33 2.19 -0.85
C TRP A 234 15.61 2.03 0.49
N TYR A 235 16.19 2.57 1.54
CA TYR A 235 15.87 2.20 2.91
C TYR A 235 14.68 2.94 3.52
N THR A 236 14.19 3.98 2.87
CA THR A 236 13.00 4.75 3.26
C THR A 236 12.14 5.06 2.05
N ASN A 237 10.91 5.50 2.27
CA ASN A 237 9.94 5.81 1.22
C ASN A 237 10.46 6.81 0.16
N TYR A 238 11.39 7.69 0.52
CA TYR A 238 12.01 8.69 -0.37
C TYR A 238 13.47 8.39 -0.71
N GLY A 239 13.88 7.15 -0.58
CA GLY A 239 15.22 6.67 -0.93
C GLY A 239 16.23 6.85 0.17
N ASN A 240 16.35 8.06 0.71
CA ASN A 240 17.28 8.42 1.77
C ASN A 240 16.66 9.40 2.77
N PHE A 241 17.34 9.65 3.89
CA PHE A 241 16.83 10.54 4.93
C PHE A 241 16.75 12.01 4.51
N ALA A 242 17.47 12.40 3.47
CA ALA A 242 17.33 13.74 2.89
C ALA A 242 16.05 13.91 2.06
N GLY A 243 15.26 12.87 1.89
CA GLY A 243 13.97 12.94 1.21
C GLY A 243 14.06 13.25 -0.29
N GLN A 244 15.19 12.95 -0.91
CA GLN A 244 15.48 13.37 -2.29
C GLN A 244 14.63 12.67 -3.34
N ASN A 245 14.07 11.52 -3.00
CA ASN A 245 13.34 10.65 -3.93
C ASN A 245 14.18 10.34 -5.19
N ALA A 246 15.46 10.23 -5.00
CA ALA A 246 16.47 10.04 -6.01
C ALA A 246 17.57 9.08 -5.54
N ASN A 247 18.13 8.38 -6.50
CA ASN A 247 19.22 7.45 -6.28
C ASN A 247 20.06 7.39 -7.58
N HIS A 248 21.37 7.40 -7.46
CA HIS A 248 22.26 7.35 -8.62
C HIS A 248 22.63 5.91 -8.93
N GLN A 249 21.90 5.31 -9.85
CA GLN A 249 22.18 3.97 -10.35
C GLN A 249 22.24 3.95 -11.86
N ASP A 250 23.08 3.08 -12.37
CA ASP A 250 23.18 2.83 -13.82
C ASP A 250 21.96 2.02 -14.28
N LEU A 251 20.90 2.71 -14.60
CA LEU A 251 19.70 2.12 -15.21
C LEU A 251 19.83 2.14 -16.73
N LYS A 252 19.49 1.04 -17.36
CA LYS A 252 19.56 0.89 -18.82
C LYS A 252 18.18 0.48 -19.35
N PRO A 253 17.47 1.38 -20.05
CA PRO A 253 16.25 1.00 -20.74
C PRO A 253 16.54 0.15 -22.00
N PRO A 254 15.57 -0.65 -22.51
CA PRO A 254 14.23 -0.87 -21.96
C PRO A 254 14.23 -1.84 -20.78
N LEU A 255 13.25 -1.66 -19.90
CA LEU A 255 13.08 -2.52 -18.74
C LEU A 255 12.27 -3.77 -19.06
N ARG A 256 12.56 -4.83 -18.33
CA ARG A 256 11.85 -6.11 -18.44
C ARG A 256 11.43 -6.57 -17.05
N MET A 257 10.26 -7.18 -16.96
CA MET A 257 9.81 -7.80 -15.72
C MET A 257 10.73 -8.98 -15.36
N ARG A 258 11.17 -8.99 -14.12
CA ARG A 258 12.00 -10.05 -13.56
C ARG A 258 11.15 -11.09 -12.84
N TRP A 259 10.31 -10.61 -11.96
CA TRP A 259 9.34 -11.41 -11.23
C TRP A 259 8.17 -10.53 -10.76
N ALA A 260 7.06 -11.17 -10.44
CA ALA A 260 5.93 -10.57 -9.76
C ALA A 260 5.50 -11.51 -8.63
N ARG A 261 5.17 -10.93 -7.47
CA ARG A 261 4.69 -11.68 -6.31
C ARG A 261 3.42 -11.04 -5.75
N ARG A 262 2.40 -11.86 -5.58
CA ARG A 262 1.19 -11.48 -4.87
C ARG A 262 1.45 -11.52 -3.36
N LEU A 263 1.01 -10.48 -2.65
CA LEU A 263 1.25 -10.30 -1.22
C LEU A 263 0.06 -10.67 -0.34
N GLU A 264 -1.10 -10.91 -0.91
CA GLU A 264 -2.35 -11.19 -0.19
C GLU A 264 -2.73 -10.06 0.79
N GLY A 265 -2.71 -8.81 0.30
CA GLY A 265 -3.05 -7.63 1.08
C GLY A 265 -3.05 -6.35 0.26
N THR A 266 -3.63 -5.29 0.81
CA THR A 266 -3.68 -3.97 0.20
C THR A 266 -2.39 -3.21 0.47
N VAL A 267 -1.65 -2.84 -0.57
CA VAL A 267 -0.42 -2.05 -0.44
C VAL A 267 -0.70 -0.62 -0.85
N LYS A 268 -0.48 0.32 0.06
CA LYS A 268 -0.75 1.75 -0.17
C LYS A 268 0.51 2.59 -0.37
N HIS A 269 1.65 2.11 0.09
CA HIS A 269 2.91 2.85 0.04
C HIS A 269 4.04 2.06 -0.61
N LEU A 270 5.13 2.78 -0.92
CA LEU A 270 6.30 2.19 -1.53
C LEU A 270 6.93 1.12 -0.64
N PRO A 271 7.46 0.05 -1.24
CA PRO A 271 8.31 -0.88 -0.52
C PRO A 271 9.65 -0.20 -0.18
N VAL A 272 10.40 -0.79 0.73
CA VAL A 272 11.80 -0.41 0.98
C VAL A 272 12.73 -1.58 0.72
N CYS A 273 13.96 -1.28 0.34
CA CYS A 273 14.97 -2.27 0.01
C CYS A 273 16.19 -2.12 0.89
N GLY A 274 16.68 -3.22 1.42
CA GLY A 274 17.91 -3.23 2.20
C GLY A 274 18.40 -4.65 2.49
N GLY A 275 19.71 -4.83 2.48
CA GLY A 275 20.34 -6.11 2.77
C GLY A 275 19.92 -7.25 1.83
N GLY A 276 19.64 -6.97 0.56
CA GLY A 276 19.20 -7.95 -0.43
C GLY A 276 17.71 -8.35 -0.31
N ARG A 277 16.94 -7.62 0.50
CA ARG A 277 15.52 -7.87 0.75
C ARG A 277 14.68 -6.68 0.34
N ILE A 278 13.43 -6.95 0.01
CA ILE A 278 12.38 -5.95 -0.17
C ILE A 278 11.32 -6.15 0.90
N TYR A 279 10.93 -5.06 1.56
CA TYR A 279 9.97 -5.06 2.65
C TYR A 279 8.74 -4.26 2.26
N THR A 280 7.58 -4.83 2.56
CA THR A 280 6.28 -4.23 2.24
C THR A 280 5.38 -4.30 3.45
N HIS A 281 4.57 -3.27 3.64
CA HIS A 281 3.51 -3.24 4.65
C HIS A 281 2.15 -3.22 3.95
N THR A 282 1.20 -3.99 4.46
CA THR A 282 -0.18 -3.99 3.96
C THR A 282 -1.11 -3.26 4.92
N ALA A 283 -2.21 -2.74 4.40
CA ALA A 283 -3.22 -2.04 5.20
C ALA A 283 -3.78 -2.90 6.33
N GLU A 284 -3.77 -4.22 6.15
CA GLU A 284 -4.24 -5.21 7.11
C GLU A 284 -3.26 -5.46 8.28
N GLY A 285 -2.14 -4.74 8.30
CA GLY A 285 -1.13 -4.86 9.35
C GLY A 285 -0.09 -5.96 9.13
N GLN A 286 0.02 -6.50 7.91
CA GLN A 286 1.06 -7.46 7.57
C GLN A 286 2.36 -6.73 7.22
N ILE A 287 3.48 -7.27 7.67
CA ILE A 287 4.82 -6.86 7.29
C ILE A 287 5.47 -8.07 6.61
N ILE A 288 5.95 -7.86 5.39
CA ILE A 288 6.35 -8.93 4.49
C ILE A 288 7.76 -8.64 3.97
N ALA A 289 8.63 -9.64 4.03
CA ALA A 289 9.95 -9.58 3.42
C ALA A 289 10.10 -10.61 2.29
N CYS A 290 10.54 -10.14 1.13
CA CYS A 290 10.89 -10.97 0.00
C CYS A 290 12.35 -10.75 -0.40
N GLU A 291 12.93 -11.73 -1.07
CA GLU A 291 14.24 -11.59 -1.68
C GLU A 291 14.19 -10.67 -2.89
N GLN A 292 15.11 -9.71 -2.99
CA GLN A 292 15.13 -8.75 -4.10
C GLN A 292 15.31 -9.41 -5.48
N ASP A 293 16.12 -10.46 -5.56
CA ASP A 293 16.47 -11.08 -6.84
C ASP A 293 15.34 -11.96 -7.41
N THR A 294 14.65 -12.68 -6.56
CA THR A 294 13.73 -13.75 -6.97
C THR A 294 12.26 -13.48 -6.60
N GLY A 295 12.00 -12.52 -5.72
CA GLY A 295 10.67 -12.31 -5.14
C GLY A 295 10.24 -13.43 -4.17
N ARG A 296 11.17 -14.32 -3.78
CA ARG A 296 10.87 -15.39 -2.84
C ARG A 296 10.48 -14.82 -1.49
N LEU A 297 9.34 -15.28 -0.93
CA LEU A 297 8.93 -14.91 0.41
C LEU A 297 9.94 -15.44 1.44
N LEU A 298 10.46 -14.55 2.28
CA LEU A 298 11.41 -14.88 3.34
C LEU A 298 10.70 -15.04 4.67
N TRP A 299 9.85 -14.07 5.00
CA TRP A 299 9.01 -14.12 6.19
C TRP A 299 7.83 -13.15 6.04
N ARG A 300 6.79 -13.42 6.85
CA ARG A 300 5.61 -12.58 7.01
C ARG A 300 5.26 -12.48 8.50
N LYS A 301 4.93 -11.29 8.96
CA LYS A 301 4.39 -11.03 10.31
C LYS A 301 3.09 -10.27 10.17
N TRP A 302 2.16 -10.56 11.05
CA TRP A 302 0.87 -9.91 11.04
C TRP A 302 0.51 -9.37 12.41
N PHE A 303 0.04 -8.12 12.45
CA PHE A 303 -0.34 -7.39 13.63
C PHE A 303 -1.79 -6.90 13.50
N PRO A 304 -2.77 -7.77 13.78
CA PRO A 304 -4.20 -7.49 13.53
C PRO A 304 -4.77 -6.44 14.50
N ASP A 305 -4.11 -6.20 15.62
CA ASP A 305 -4.49 -5.22 16.63
C ASP A 305 -4.43 -3.77 16.14
N VAL A 306 -3.69 -3.50 15.08
CA VAL A 306 -3.58 -2.18 14.44
C VAL A 306 -4.83 -1.83 13.66
N TYR A 307 -5.34 -2.76 12.88
CA TYR A 307 -6.49 -2.58 12.00
C TYR A 307 -6.41 -1.32 11.13
N LEU A 308 -6.22 -1.51 9.84
CA LEU A 308 -6.13 -0.48 8.82
C LEU A 308 -5.03 0.57 9.09
N SER A 309 -3.83 0.29 8.63
CA SER A 309 -2.69 1.22 8.69
C SER A 309 -2.05 1.37 7.32
N PHE A 310 -1.77 2.59 6.92
CA PHE A 310 -1.11 2.91 5.66
C PHE A 310 0.27 3.49 5.95
N THR A 311 1.29 2.66 5.97
CA THR A 311 2.66 3.09 6.28
C THR A 311 3.68 2.45 5.35
N SER A 312 4.86 3.06 5.26
CA SER A 312 6.06 2.44 4.71
C SER A 312 7.00 2.05 5.84
N PRO A 313 7.64 0.89 5.75
CA PRO A 313 8.73 0.54 6.66
C PRO A 313 9.95 1.45 6.45
N LEU A 314 10.83 1.46 7.43
CA LEU A 314 12.21 1.95 7.32
C LEU A 314 13.17 0.80 7.57
N TYR A 315 14.11 0.57 6.66
CA TYR A 315 15.22 -0.36 6.89
C TYR A 315 16.46 0.38 7.38
N ILE A 316 17.04 -0.05 8.47
CA ILE A 316 18.28 0.52 9.00
C ILE A 316 19.10 -0.51 9.79
N ASN A 317 20.36 -0.72 9.40
CA ASN A 317 21.32 -1.54 10.15
C ASN A 317 20.77 -2.92 10.57
N GLY A 318 20.12 -3.62 9.66
CA GLY A 318 19.52 -4.93 9.94
C GLY A 318 18.22 -4.89 10.75
N LYS A 319 17.69 -3.71 11.06
CA LYS A 319 16.39 -3.50 11.70
C LYS A 319 15.38 -2.99 10.70
N LEU A 320 14.11 -3.34 10.94
CA LEU A 320 12.97 -2.81 10.21
C LEU A 320 12.07 -2.08 11.19
N LEU A 321 11.96 -0.77 11.01
CA LEU A 321 11.11 0.08 11.85
C LEU A 321 9.81 0.38 11.12
N VAL A 322 8.67 0.06 11.75
CA VAL A 322 7.34 0.17 11.13
C VAL A 322 6.38 0.90 12.06
N PRO A 323 6.10 2.18 11.81
CA PRO A 323 5.11 2.91 12.57
C PRO A 323 3.72 2.58 12.02
N GLN A 324 3.00 1.75 12.72
CA GLN A 324 1.65 1.35 12.38
C GLN A 324 0.64 2.25 13.10
N ALA A 325 0.33 3.39 12.50
CA ALA A 325 -0.77 4.24 12.96
C ALA A 325 -2.08 3.62 12.49
N GLY A 326 -2.74 2.93 13.36
CA GLY A 326 -3.94 2.15 13.06
C GLY A 326 -5.23 2.77 13.58
N MET A 327 -6.36 2.20 13.19
CA MET A 327 -7.68 2.64 13.63
C MET A 327 -8.08 2.12 15.04
N LYS A 328 -7.49 1.02 15.47
CA LYS A 328 -7.75 0.48 16.83
C LYS A 328 -6.62 0.85 17.77
N LYS A 329 -5.39 0.65 17.32
CA LYS A 329 -4.18 0.92 18.11
C LYS A 329 -3.08 1.42 17.20
N SER A 330 -2.16 2.17 17.75
CA SER A 330 -0.98 2.64 17.06
C SER A 330 0.27 2.20 17.79
N PHE A 331 1.16 1.53 17.07
CA PHE A 331 2.44 1.07 17.57
C PHE A 331 3.55 1.36 16.58
N VAL A 332 4.69 1.82 17.07
CA VAL A 332 5.93 1.68 16.33
C VAL A 332 6.55 0.33 16.69
N ARG A 333 6.87 -0.48 15.70
CA ARG A 333 7.47 -1.79 15.87
C ARG A 333 8.84 -1.85 15.22
N CYS A 334 9.80 -2.38 15.95
CA CYS A 334 11.12 -2.67 15.44
C CYS A 334 11.29 -4.19 15.33
N LEU A 335 11.59 -4.65 14.13
CA LEU A 335 11.79 -6.06 13.85
C LEU A 335 13.24 -6.30 13.40
N ASP A 336 13.76 -7.48 13.69
CA ASP A 336 14.94 -7.97 13.01
C ASP A 336 14.62 -8.16 11.51
N ALA A 337 15.33 -7.45 10.67
CA ALA A 337 15.03 -7.41 9.24
C ALA A 337 15.26 -8.75 8.53
N THR A 338 16.10 -9.63 9.08
CA THR A 338 16.41 -10.94 8.51
C THR A 338 15.34 -11.97 8.85
N THR A 339 14.84 -11.96 10.09
CA THR A 339 13.96 -13.00 10.62
C THR A 339 12.51 -12.56 10.79
N GLY A 340 12.27 -11.24 10.81
CA GLY A 340 10.98 -10.67 11.15
C GLY A 340 10.62 -10.78 12.64
N ASN A 341 11.55 -11.18 13.50
CA ASN A 341 11.28 -11.25 14.93
C ASN A 341 11.13 -9.85 15.52
N LEU A 342 10.11 -9.66 16.35
CA LEU A 342 9.90 -8.42 17.06
C LEU A 342 11.05 -8.22 18.07
N LEU A 343 11.75 -7.08 17.96
CA LEU A 343 12.80 -6.68 18.88
C LEU A 343 12.21 -5.84 20.03
N TRP A 344 11.38 -4.87 19.68
CA TRP A 344 10.62 -4.05 20.61
C TRP A 344 9.40 -3.43 19.92
N GLU A 345 8.44 -3.00 20.71
CA GLU A 345 7.32 -2.17 20.26
C GLU A 345 7.01 -1.09 21.29
N ALA A 346 6.53 0.05 20.84
CA ALA A 346 6.11 1.15 21.70
C ALA A 346 4.77 1.72 21.20
N PRO A 347 3.81 1.97 22.08
CA PRO A 347 2.57 2.64 21.72
C PRO A 347 2.84 4.11 21.43
N PHE A 348 2.04 4.68 20.52
CA PHE A 348 2.02 6.12 20.30
C PHE A 348 0.60 6.57 19.92
N THR A 349 0.37 7.87 19.98
CA THR A 349 -0.87 8.45 19.49
C THR A 349 -0.68 8.85 18.02
N GLY A 350 -1.46 8.27 17.16
CA GLY A 350 -1.39 8.56 15.74
C GLY A 350 -2.67 8.14 15.03
N SER A 351 -2.88 8.67 13.83
CA SER A 351 -4.00 8.34 12.98
C SER A 351 -3.56 7.76 11.64
N PRO A 352 -4.30 6.79 11.07
CA PRO A 352 -4.01 6.34 9.73
C PRO A 352 -4.26 7.49 8.76
N SER A 353 -3.24 7.88 8.02
CA SER A 353 -3.42 8.78 6.89
C SER A 353 -3.76 7.97 5.65
N TRP A 354 -4.86 8.32 5.02
CA TRP A 354 -5.23 7.72 3.74
C TRP A 354 -4.20 7.99 2.65
N SER A 355 -3.64 9.20 2.65
CA SER A 355 -2.86 9.63 1.51
C SER A 355 -1.36 9.42 1.67
N ARG A 356 -0.78 9.68 2.82
CA ARG A 356 0.66 9.51 3.03
C ARG A 356 1.04 9.50 4.49
N GLN A 357 1.60 8.41 4.93
CA GLN A 357 2.40 8.38 6.14
C GLN A 357 3.86 8.39 5.71
N PHE A 358 4.57 9.43 6.11
CA PHE A 358 6.01 9.47 5.88
C PHE A 358 6.68 8.46 6.79
N PRO A 359 7.66 7.69 6.29
CA PRO A 359 8.41 6.78 7.12
C PRO A 359 9.24 7.56 8.14
N PRO A 360 9.69 6.90 9.22
CA PRO A 360 10.62 7.49 10.14
C PRO A 360 11.93 7.90 9.47
N VAL A 361 12.59 8.92 10.03
CA VAL A 361 13.98 9.24 9.75
C VAL A 361 14.82 8.98 10.99
N VAL A 362 16.12 8.76 10.83
CA VAL A 362 17.00 8.43 11.93
C VAL A 362 18.21 9.37 11.97
N ALA A 363 18.44 9.98 13.13
CA ALA A 363 19.64 10.77 13.43
C ALA A 363 20.41 10.13 14.58
N GLY A 364 21.54 9.50 14.28
CA GLY A 364 22.30 8.73 15.26
C GLY A 364 21.47 7.52 15.78
N LYS A 365 21.09 7.55 17.03
CA LYS A 365 20.25 6.52 17.67
C LYS A 365 18.78 6.95 17.85
N VAL A 366 18.40 8.11 17.36
CA VAL A 366 17.04 8.64 17.53
C VAL A 366 16.26 8.42 16.24
N ALA A 367 15.20 7.62 16.29
CA ALA A 367 14.23 7.44 15.24
C ALA A 367 13.07 8.40 15.42
N ILE A 368 12.76 9.20 14.40
CA ILE A 368 11.80 10.30 14.48
C ILE A 368 10.70 10.05 13.44
N TYR A 369 9.45 10.19 13.89
CA TYR A 369 8.28 9.98 13.06
C TYR A 369 7.28 11.14 13.20
N ALA A 370 6.77 11.59 12.07
CA ALA A 370 5.74 12.61 12.01
C ALA A 370 4.35 11.93 11.87
N SER A 371 3.48 12.18 12.84
CA SER A 371 2.11 11.70 12.83
C SER A 371 1.12 12.81 13.14
N GLY A 372 -0.15 12.60 12.78
CA GLY A 372 -1.24 13.32 13.41
C GLY A 372 -1.60 12.65 14.73
N SER A 373 -2.17 13.38 15.64
CA SER A 373 -2.64 12.86 16.92
C SER A 373 -4.09 13.29 17.18
N GLY A 374 -4.77 12.55 18.02
CA GLY A 374 -6.14 12.79 18.44
C GLY A 374 -6.90 11.50 18.74
N ASP A 375 -8.14 11.62 19.17
CA ASP A 375 -9.00 10.48 19.50
C ASP A 375 -9.77 10.03 18.24
N TYR A 376 -9.73 8.74 17.97
CA TYR A 376 -10.52 8.15 16.90
C TYR A 376 -12.00 8.08 17.21
N ALA A 377 -12.82 8.30 16.20
CA ALA A 377 -14.20 7.84 16.27
C ALA A 377 -14.18 6.30 16.43
N PRO A 378 -14.92 5.73 17.38
CA PRO A 378 -14.97 4.28 17.54
C PRO A 378 -15.49 3.65 16.25
N GLN A 379 -14.74 2.67 15.75
CA GLN A 379 -15.16 1.91 14.61
C GLN A 379 -16.41 1.09 14.95
N GLY A 380 -17.35 0.98 14.02
CA GLY A 380 -18.58 0.24 14.24
C GLY A 380 -19.63 1.00 15.06
N SER A 381 -19.46 2.29 15.30
CA SER A 381 -20.59 3.10 15.76
C SER A 381 -21.62 3.13 14.63
N GLU A 382 -22.83 2.66 14.91
CA GLU A 382 -23.96 2.68 13.98
C GLU A 382 -24.37 4.10 13.56
N LYS A 383 -23.79 5.11 14.18
CA LYS A 383 -24.00 6.50 13.82
C LYS A 383 -22.95 6.91 12.80
N PRO A 384 -23.36 7.20 11.56
CA PRO A 384 -22.44 7.76 10.61
C PRO A 384 -21.91 9.07 11.20
N TYR A 385 -20.64 9.05 11.54
CA TYR A 385 -19.79 10.22 11.60
C TYR A 385 -20.28 11.38 12.45
N THR A 386 -19.81 11.39 13.67
CA THR A 386 -19.94 12.58 14.48
C THR A 386 -18.56 13.24 14.62
N PHE A 387 -18.40 14.43 14.08
CA PHE A 387 -17.31 15.31 14.44
C PHE A 387 -17.78 16.22 15.57
N GLY A 388 -17.17 16.10 16.73
CA GLY A 388 -17.58 16.86 17.89
C GLY A 388 -18.98 16.53 18.44
N GLY A 389 -19.54 15.37 18.11
CA GLY A 389 -20.87 14.94 18.53
C GLY A 389 -21.98 15.26 17.53
N GLU A 390 -21.70 16.04 16.48
CA GLU A 390 -22.66 16.37 15.43
C GLU A 390 -22.48 15.49 14.20
N PRO A 391 -23.55 15.07 13.53
CA PRO A 391 -23.46 14.35 12.27
C PRO A 391 -22.76 15.21 11.22
N VAL A 392 -21.71 14.67 10.59
CA VAL A 392 -21.08 15.34 9.46
C VAL A 392 -21.86 15.01 8.20
N VAL A 393 -22.79 15.86 7.85
CA VAL A 393 -23.49 15.79 6.56
C VAL A 393 -22.83 16.81 5.63
N PRO A 394 -22.33 16.37 4.46
CA PRO A 394 -21.83 17.31 3.46
C PRO A 394 -22.92 18.30 3.08
N LYS A 395 -22.70 19.60 3.25
CA LYS A 395 -23.67 20.64 2.89
C LYS A 395 -23.94 20.75 1.39
N ASP A 396 -23.01 20.22 0.59
CA ASP A 396 -23.06 20.26 -0.88
C ASP A 396 -23.55 18.93 -1.49
N GLY A 397 -23.95 17.97 -0.68
CA GLY A 397 -24.38 16.64 -1.14
C GLY A 397 -23.22 15.81 -1.74
N SER A 398 -21.99 16.27 -1.62
CA SER A 398 -20.83 15.52 -2.09
C SER A 398 -20.63 14.23 -1.28
N GLU A 399 -20.11 13.21 -1.92
CA GLU A 399 -19.81 11.95 -1.25
C GLU A 399 -18.81 12.14 -0.09
N VAL A 400 -18.94 11.34 0.96
CA VAL A 400 -18.03 11.33 2.13
C VAL A 400 -16.55 11.26 1.74
N MET A 401 -16.26 10.70 0.57
CA MET A 401 -14.92 10.63 -0.03
C MET A 401 -14.25 12.00 -0.24
N SER A 402 -15.02 13.04 -0.52
CA SER A 402 -14.48 14.40 -0.72
C SER A 402 -13.93 15.02 0.56
N PHE A 403 -14.23 14.42 1.72
CA PHE A 403 -13.82 14.88 3.04
C PHE A 403 -12.58 14.18 3.60
N ILE A 404 -11.95 13.29 2.85
CA ILE A 404 -10.76 12.53 3.31
C ILE A 404 -9.66 13.43 3.90
N TYR A 405 -9.60 14.67 3.47
CA TYR A 405 -8.57 15.63 3.82
C TYR A 405 -9.10 16.84 4.61
N SER A 406 -10.30 16.76 5.15
CA SER A 406 -10.86 17.86 5.91
C SER A 406 -11.05 17.49 7.38
N ASN A 407 -11.13 18.50 8.24
CA ASN A 407 -11.48 18.32 9.65
C ASN A 407 -12.87 17.73 9.84
N ASP A 408 -13.69 17.76 8.80
CA ASP A 408 -15.03 17.19 8.81
C ASP A 408 -15.00 15.70 8.46
N ASN A 409 -13.81 15.11 8.21
CA ASN A 409 -13.67 13.71 7.92
C ASN A 409 -13.87 12.87 9.19
N PRO A 410 -14.86 11.99 9.19
CA PRO A 410 -15.18 11.17 10.36
C PRO A 410 -14.10 10.17 10.76
N TYR A 411 -13.16 9.88 9.88
CA TYR A 411 -12.02 9.00 10.15
C TYR A 411 -10.85 9.71 10.81
N TYR A 412 -10.85 11.04 10.83
CA TYR A 412 -9.83 11.78 11.54
C TYR A 412 -10.31 12.06 12.96
N PRO A 413 -9.42 11.89 13.93
CA PRO A 413 -9.78 12.13 15.31
C PRO A 413 -10.11 13.61 15.57
N LYS A 414 -11.00 13.82 16.51
CA LYS A 414 -11.27 15.16 17.03
C LYS A 414 -9.96 15.81 17.49
N ASN A 415 -9.77 17.07 17.12
CA ASN A 415 -8.53 17.81 17.41
C ASN A 415 -7.28 17.20 16.77
N HIS A 416 -7.42 16.54 15.63
CA HIS A 416 -6.30 16.06 14.85
C HIS A 416 -5.29 17.18 14.56
N HIS A 417 -4.03 16.99 14.93
CA HIS A 417 -2.95 17.95 14.77
C HIS A 417 -1.60 17.24 14.57
N PRO A 418 -0.62 17.95 14.01
CA PRO A 418 0.70 17.38 13.79
C PRO A 418 1.42 17.12 15.11
N ARG A 419 2.11 15.99 15.17
CA ARG A 419 2.98 15.61 16.29
C ARG A 419 4.21 14.87 15.78
N LEU A 420 5.35 15.15 16.38
CA LEU A 420 6.58 14.40 16.19
C LEU A 420 6.83 13.52 17.41
N TRP A 421 7.21 12.29 17.12
CA TRP A 421 7.66 11.29 18.08
C TRP A 421 9.10 10.92 17.83
N ALA A 422 9.89 10.83 18.89
CA ALA A 422 11.27 10.38 18.82
C ALA A 422 11.51 9.24 19.80
N TRP A 423 12.03 8.15 19.29
CA TRP A 423 12.34 6.95 20.08
C TRP A 423 13.81 6.61 19.96
N ASP A 424 14.37 6.04 21.01
CA ASP A 424 15.66 5.36 20.95
C ASP A 424 15.53 4.12 20.05
N LEU A 425 16.35 4.05 19.02
CA LEU A 425 16.29 3.02 17.97
C LEU A 425 16.56 1.60 18.50
N ASP A 426 17.30 1.48 19.60
CA ASP A 426 17.68 0.19 20.15
C ASP A 426 16.63 -0.34 21.16
N THR A 427 15.95 0.54 21.86
CA THR A 427 15.07 0.17 22.97
C THR A 427 13.59 0.52 22.79
N GLY A 428 13.27 1.41 21.86
CA GLY A 428 11.90 1.92 21.66
C GLY A 428 11.42 2.90 22.74
N LYS A 429 12.29 3.29 23.66
CA LYS A 429 11.93 4.30 24.67
C LYS A 429 11.76 5.67 24.01
N VAL A 430 10.71 6.40 24.42
CA VAL A 430 10.52 7.78 23.97
C VAL A 430 11.67 8.64 24.50
N VAL A 431 12.34 9.32 23.57
CA VAL A 431 13.41 10.30 23.88
C VAL A 431 12.79 11.67 24.06
N TRP A 432 11.92 12.06 23.14
CA TRP A 432 11.12 13.27 23.21
C TRP A 432 9.87 13.15 22.34
N GLU A 433 8.89 13.99 22.60
CA GLU A 433 7.74 14.22 21.75
C GLU A 433 7.51 15.73 21.59
N LYS A 434 6.93 16.13 20.46
CA LYS A 434 6.61 17.53 20.18
C LYS A 434 5.25 17.66 19.53
N ASP A 435 4.44 18.48 20.13
CA ASP A 435 3.10 18.83 19.69
C ASP A 435 3.12 20.15 18.92
N PHE A 436 2.31 20.26 17.88
CA PHE A 436 2.17 21.47 17.05
C PHE A 436 0.73 21.99 17.04
N PHE A 437 -0.09 21.63 18.02
CA PHE A 437 -1.49 22.01 18.09
C PHE A 437 -1.70 23.53 18.06
N GLU A 438 -0.81 24.29 18.71
CA GLU A 438 -0.86 25.76 18.75
C GLU A 438 -0.71 26.42 17.37
N PHE A 439 -0.08 25.74 16.41
CA PHE A 439 0.14 26.27 15.06
C PHE A 439 -1.01 25.95 14.09
N GLY A 440 -1.79 24.92 14.34
CA GLY A 440 -2.90 24.54 13.47
C GLY A 440 -3.33 23.09 13.59
N ARG A 441 -4.39 22.75 12.88
CA ARG A 441 -5.02 21.42 12.86
C ARG A 441 -4.79 20.71 11.53
N GLY A 442 -4.85 19.38 11.57
CA GLY A 442 -4.59 18.53 10.43
C GLY A 442 -3.13 18.10 10.35
N GLY A 443 -2.68 17.68 9.20
CA GLY A 443 -1.25 17.65 8.90
C GLY A 443 -0.45 16.43 9.29
N ASN A 444 -0.91 15.21 9.06
CA ASN A 444 -0.01 14.06 8.99
C ASN A 444 0.52 13.77 7.57
N ASP A 445 0.24 14.65 6.62
CA ASP A 445 0.70 14.57 5.23
C ASP A 445 1.92 15.48 4.98
N CYS A 446 2.89 15.48 5.89
CA CYS A 446 3.94 16.48 5.95
C CYS A 446 5.30 15.89 5.68
N GLY A 447 6.20 16.71 5.13
CA GLY A 447 7.56 16.30 4.84
C GLY A 447 8.46 16.29 6.06
N ILE A 448 9.28 15.26 6.19
CA ILE A 448 10.32 15.11 7.20
C ILE A 448 11.61 14.63 6.53
N CYS A 449 12.74 15.27 6.83
CA CYS A 449 14.04 14.84 6.35
C CYS A 449 15.17 15.18 7.30
N ILE A 450 16.33 14.57 7.08
CA ILE A 450 17.57 14.84 7.79
C ILE A 450 18.65 15.27 6.80
N LEU A 451 19.29 16.38 7.10
CA LEU A 451 20.48 16.85 6.39
C LEU A 451 21.49 17.36 7.40
N ASP A 452 22.77 16.94 7.28
CA ASP A 452 23.86 17.37 8.14
C ASP A 452 23.57 17.30 9.65
N GLY A 453 22.92 16.20 10.05
CA GLY A 453 22.57 15.94 11.44
C GLY A 453 21.45 16.78 12.01
N LYS A 454 20.77 17.59 11.21
CA LYS A 454 19.60 18.39 11.60
C LYS A 454 18.34 17.78 11.02
N LEU A 455 17.24 17.86 11.79
CA LEU A 455 15.91 17.46 11.39
C LEU A 455 15.18 18.64 10.78
N TYR A 456 14.59 18.44 9.62
CA TYR A 456 13.71 19.40 8.98
C TYR A 456 12.31 18.82 8.89
N TYR A 457 11.33 19.65 9.21
CA TYR A 457 9.94 19.28 9.22
C TYR A 457 9.10 20.37 8.55
N SER A 458 8.28 19.99 7.60
CA SER A 458 7.35 20.91 6.93
C SER A 458 5.94 20.35 7.05
N VAL A 459 5.07 21.10 7.68
CA VAL A 459 3.72 20.69 8.01
C VAL A 459 2.68 21.58 7.32
N PHE A 460 1.63 20.93 6.86
CA PHE A 460 0.48 21.56 6.22
C PHE A 460 -0.73 21.52 7.14
N PHE A 461 -1.29 22.66 7.47
CA PHE A 461 -2.52 22.77 8.25
C PHE A 461 -3.77 22.81 7.34
N GLY A 462 -3.72 22.10 6.25
CA GLY A 462 -4.64 22.21 5.14
C GLY A 462 -6.05 21.73 5.39
N TYR A 463 -6.26 20.96 6.41
CA TYR A 463 -7.62 20.59 6.79
C TYR A 463 -8.41 21.82 7.22
N ASP A 464 -7.81 22.73 7.97
CA ASP A 464 -8.42 24.00 8.30
C ASP A 464 -8.55 24.90 7.08
N ALA A 465 -7.53 24.95 6.24
CA ALA A 465 -7.54 25.74 5.01
C ALA A 465 -8.60 25.23 4.01
N GLU A 466 -8.70 23.91 3.84
CA GLU A 466 -9.71 23.31 2.96
C GLU A 466 -11.13 23.56 3.46
N THR A 467 -11.35 23.39 4.75
CA THR A 467 -12.64 23.68 5.38
C THR A 467 -13.00 25.16 5.23
N LYS A 468 -12.05 26.07 5.46
CA LYS A 468 -12.26 27.51 5.25
C LYS A 468 -12.61 27.81 3.80
N ARG A 469 -11.90 27.26 2.83
CA ARG A 469 -12.17 27.43 1.39
C ARG A 469 -13.59 27.00 1.01
N ARG A 470 -14.01 25.84 1.46
CA ARG A 470 -15.38 25.35 1.21
C ARG A 470 -16.45 26.23 1.80
N ARG A 471 -16.17 26.88 2.91
CA ARG A 471 -17.08 27.82 3.58
C ARG A 471 -16.95 29.26 3.07
N GLY A 472 -16.11 29.49 2.05
CA GLY A 472 -15.88 30.83 1.51
C GLY A 472 -15.14 31.76 2.46
N LEU A 473 -14.45 31.23 3.46
CA LEU A 473 -13.69 32.01 4.43
C LEU A 473 -12.26 32.27 3.92
N PRO A 474 -11.65 33.39 4.34
CA PRO A 474 -10.25 33.69 4.01
C PRO A 474 -9.33 32.56 4.51
N VAL A 475 -8.37 32.18 3.66
CA VAL A 475 -7.32 31.23 4.00
C VAL A 475 -6.03 32.01 4.16
N GLU A 476 -5.56 32.08 5.38
CA GLU A 476 -4.23 32.61 5.70
C GLU A 476 -3.15 31.58 5.39
N ASN A 477 -1.91 31.85 5.78
CA ASN A 477 -0.84 30.85 5.70
C ASN A 477 -1.25 29.57 6.44
N ASN A 478 -1.08 28.43 5.78
CA ASN A 478 -1.52 27.13 6.26
C ASN A 478 -0.36 26.13 6.44
N GLY A 479 0.86 26.63 6.52
CA GLY A 479 2.06 25.79 6.65
C GLY A 479 3.07 26.32 7.65
N LEU A 480 3.89 25.42 8.15
CA LEU A 480 5.06 25.71 8.99
C LEU A 480 6.21 24.85 8.50
N THR A 481 7.37 25.48 8.31
CA THR A 481 8.62 24.75 8.07
C THR A 481 9.61 25.07 9.15
N CYS A 482 10.25 24.08 9.73
CA CYS A 482 11.19 24.27 10.82
C CYS A 482 12.41 23.34 10.74
N CYS A 483 13.50 23.81 11.35
CA CYS A 483 14.68 23.02 11.65
C CYS A 483 14.66 22.67 13.14
N ILE A 484 14.93 21.42 13.47
CA ILE A 484 14.83 20.89 14.82
C ILE A 484 16.13 20.15 15.14
N ASP A 485 16.62 20.30 16.35
CA ASP A 485 17.67 19.42 16.87
C ASP A 485 17.08 18.03 17.11
N PRO A 486 17.54 17.00 16.38
CA PRO A 486 16.95 15.66 16.46
C PRO A 486 17.15 14.95 17.80
N GLN A 487 18.12 15.40 18.61
CA GLN A 487 18.41 14.77 19.90
C GLN A 487 17.50 15.31 21.01
N SER A 488 17.10 16.58 20.93
CA SER A 488 16.33 17.26 21.99
C SER A 488 14.92 17.66 21.58
N GLY A 489 14.59 17.64 20.28
CA GLY A 489 13.33 18.16 19.77
C GLY A 489 13.23 19.71 19.79
N LYS A 490 14.32 20.43 20.10
CA LYS A 490 14.33 21.90 20.16
C LYS A 490 14.27 22.48 18.75
N ILE A 491 13.35 23.41 18.51
CA ILE A 491 13.30 24.18 17.27
C ILE A 491 14.51 25.12 17.24
N LEU A 492 15.29 25.04 16.18
CA LEU A 492 16.45 25.90 15.92
C LEU A 492 16.06 27.15 15.12
N TRP A 493 15.21 26.96 14.12
CA TRP A 493 14.54 28.03 13.39
C TRP A 493 13.20 27.53 12.84
N GLN A 494 12.29 28.46 12.54
CA GLN A 494 11.01 28.17 11.90
C GLN A 494 10.55 29.33 11.02
N THR A 495 9.74 29.00 10.00
CA THR A 495 9.10 29.99 9.12
C THR A 495 7.71 29.51 8.72
N ASN A 496 6.78 30.43 8.59
CA ASN A 496 5.43 30.21 8.05
C ASN A 496 5.15 31.05 6.80
N GLU A 497 6.19 31.57 6.15
CA GLU A 497 6.07 32.43 4.99
C GLU A 497 5.66 31.68 3.72
N TYR A 498 5.96 30.36 3.66
CA TYR A 498 5.73 29.54 2.47
C TYR A 498 4.44 28.76 2.58
N TYR A 499 3.65 28.82 1.54
CA TYR A 499 2.34 28.17 1.49
C TYR A 499 2.49 26.71 1.09
N VAL A 500 2.75 25.85 2.06
CA VAL A 500 2.93 24.41 1.86
C VAL A 500 1.62 23.76 1.42
N THR A 501 1.68 22.82 0.50
CA THR A 501 0.51 21.99 0.13
C THR A 501 0.51 20.69 0.90
N SER A 502 -0.69 20.10 1.04
CA SER A 502 -0.78 18.71 1.49
C SER A 502 0.05 17.81 0.59
N LYS A 503 0.65 16.77 1.16
CA LYS A 503 1.46 15.81 0.42
C LYS A 503 2.76 16.40 -0.13
N CYS A 504 3.18 17.55 0.34
CA CYS A 504 4.45 18.14 -0.02
C CYS A 504 5.58 17.26 0.51
N THR A 505 6.51 16.92 -0.36
CA THR A 505 7.77 16.31 0.04
C THR A 505 8.72 17.41 0.46
N LEU A 506 9.31 17.28 1.61
CA LEU A 506 10.47 18.08 1.99
C LEU A 506 11.71 17.34 1.56
N SER A 507 12.45 17.90 0.63
CA SER A 507 13.71 17.36 0.13
C SER A 507 14.88 18.24 0.51
N ALA A 508 16.03 17.66 0.79
CA ALA A 508 17.21 18.40 1.17
C ALA A 508 18.44 17.94 0.36
N ARG A 509 19.29 18.91 -0.05
CA ARG A 509 20.55 18.63 -0.76
C ARG A 509 21.49 19.83 -0.65
N ASP A 510 22.76 19.56 -0.42
CA ASP A 510 23.85 20.55 -0.47
C ASP A 510 23.54 21.84 0.32
N GLY A 511 23.11 21.68 1.57
CA GLY A 511 22.76 22.81 2.46
C GLY A 511 21.47 23.54 2.10
N LYS A 512 20.64 23.00 1.22
CA LYS A 512 19.38 23.58 0.75
C LYS A 512 18.20 22.68 1.05
N LEU A 513 17.03 23.29 1.25
CA LEU A 513 15.74 22.63 1.36
C LEU A 513 14.87 23.02 0.18
N TYR A 514 14.11 22.07 -0.32
CA TYR A 514 13.18 22.23 -1.43
C TYR A 514 11.77 21.89 -0.99
N ILE A 515 10.85 22.84 -1.15
CA ILE A 515 9.46 22.73 -0.71
C ILE A 515 8.55 23.14 -1.86
N GLY A 516 7.58 22.29 -2.21
CA GLY A 516 6.56 22.63 -3.19
C GLY A 516 5.31 23.23 -2.54
N GLY A 517 4.71 24.21 -3.19
CA GLY A 517 3.50 24.83 -2.71
C GLY A 517 2.89 25.81 -3.72
N TYR A 518 2.07 26.72 -3.25
CA TYR A 518 1.43 27.72 -4.09
C TYR A 518 1.54 29.12 -3.51
N ASN A 519 1.45 30.14 -4.38
CA ASN A 519 1.52 31.52 -3.98
C ASN A 519 0.39 31.88 -3.02
N LYS A 520 0.71 32.45 -1.88
CA LYS A 520 -0.24 32.84 -0.84
C LYS A 520 -1.33 33.77 -1.36
N ALA A 521 -0.97 34.74 -2.21
CA ALA A 521 -1.91 35.66 -2.80
C ALA A 521 -2.91 35.06 -3.77
N LYS A 522 -2.58 33.87 -4.28
CA LYS A 522 -3.38 33.12 -5.26
C LYS A 522 -3.74 31.71 -4.78
N ALA A 523 -3.86 31.52 -3.48
CA ALA A 523 -4.21 30.24 -2.90
C ALA A 523 -5.46 29.65 -3.57
N GLY A 524 -5.36 28.40 -4.02
CA GLY A 524 -6.42 27.75 -4.76
C GLY A 524 -6.40 27.99 -6.27
N THR A 525 -5.48 28.80 -6.80
CA THR A 525 -5.23 28.98 -8.22
C THR A 525 -4.19 27.99 -8.73
N GLU A 526 -3.86 28.09 -10.03
CA GLU A 526 -2.85 27.24 -10.67
C GLU A 526 -1.41 27.77 -10.48
N ASP A 527 -1.23 28.93 -9.85
CA ASP A 527 0.08 29.54 -9.65
C ASP A 527 0.82 28.88 -8.47
N ARG A 528 1.71 27.98 -8.79
CA ARG A 528 2.46 27.16 -7.84
C ARG A 528 3.95 27.25 -8.05
N HIS A 529 4.71 27.03 -6.97
CA HIS A 529 6.15 27.18 -6.98
C HIS A 529 6.84 26.08 -6.18
N VAL A 530 8.11 25.90 -6.47
CA VAL A 530 9.07 25.26 -5.56
C VAL A 530 9.91 26.36 -4.95
N TRP A 531 10.05 26.38 -3.64
CA TRP A 531 10.95 27.25 -2.91
C TRP A 531 12.21 26.49 -2.51
N CYS A 532 13.35 27.15 -2.71
CA CYS A 532 14.62 26.67 -2.21
C CYS A 532 15.02 27.57 -1.04
N LEU A 533 15.21 26.96 0.13
CA LEU A 533 15.62 27.64 1.33
C LEU A 533 17.05 27.24 1.73
N ASP A 534 17.79 28.16 2.32
CA ASP A 534 19.02 27.81 3.02
C ASP A 534 18.70 26.95 4.26
N ALA A 535 19.25 25.78 4.35
CA ALA A 535 18.92 24.80 5.39
C ALA A 535 19.34 25.27 6.79
N ASN A 536 20.37 26.11 6.92
CA ASN A 536 20.84 26.57 8.21
C ASN A 536 19.98 27.72 8.79
N THR A 537 19.43 28.55 7.92
CA THR A 537 18.76 29.79 8.31
C THR A 537 17.27 29.84 8.01
N GLY A 538 16.77 28.95 7.15
CA GLY A 538 15.40 28.98 6.63
C GLY A 538 15.10 30.13 5.66
N LYS A 539 16.12 30.91 5.26
CA LYS A 539 15.95 32.03 4.33
C LYS A 539 15.82 31.57 2.90
N LEU A 540 15.02 32.29 2.13
CA LEU A 540 14.83 32.03 0.70
C LEU A 540 16.14 32.18 -0.07
N VAL A 541 16.48 31.19 -0.86
CA VAL A 541 17.58 31.22 -1.83
C VAL A 541 17.03 31.59 -3.21
N TRP A 542 16.00 30.88 -3.66
CA TRP A 542 15.29 31.17 -4.90
C TRP A 542 13.85 30.61 -4.86
N THR A 543 12.99 31.20 -5.68
CA THR A 543 11.65 30.70 -6.00
C THR A 543 11.66 30.22 -7.44
N SER A 544 11.11 29.06 -7.74
CA SER A 544 11.01 28.57 -9.12
C SER A 544 10.08 29.43 -9.96
N ASP A 545 10.16 29.26 -11.28
CA ASP A 545 9.11 29.73 -12.16
C ASP A 545 7.74 29.19 -11.71
N ALA A 546 6.69 29.96 -11.98
CA ALA A 546 5.33 29.52 -11.70
C ALA A 546 4.92 28.39 -12.63
N VAL A 547 4.30 27.37 -12.05
CA VAL A 547 3.80 26.20 -12.78
C VAL A 547 2.35 25.93 -12.40
N THR A 548 1.61 25.27 -13.28
CA THR A 548 0.19 24.92 -13.05
C THR A 548 -0.01 23.93 -11.92
N SER A 549 1.08 23.27 -11.49
CA SER A 549 0.98 22.31 -10.43
C SER A 549 2.36 21.89 -9.92
N ALA A 550 2.96 22.70 -9.10
CA ALA A 550 4.05 22.24 -8.24
C ALA A 550 3.42 21.59 -7.02
N LEU A 551 3.36 20.28 -7.01
CA LEU A 551 2.70 19.62 -5.94
C LEU A 551 3.60 18.75 -5.14
N ASN A 552 3.24 17.79 -4.87
CA ASN A 552 3.32 16.75 -3.90
C ASN A 552 4.67 16.08 -3.82
N VAL A 553 5.42 16.03 -4.91
CA VAL A 553 6.67 15.29 -4.94
C VAL A 553 7.68 16.09 -5.72
N VAL A 554 8.75 16.41 -5.06
CA VAL A 554 9.93 17.00 -5.66
C VAL A 554 11.03 15.95 -5.58
N SER A 555 11.45 15.44 -6.73
CA SER A 555 12.67 14.64 -6.82
C SER A 555 13.83 15.56 -7.14
N VAL A 556 14.89 15.51 -6.34
CA VAL A 556 16.05 16.42 -6.45
C VAL A 556 17.28 15.62 -6.79
N GLY A 557 17.71 15.69 -8.05
CA GLY A 557 18.96 15.15 -8.55
C GLY A 557 20.09 16.17 -8.52
N GLU A 558 21.19 15.88 -9.23
CA GLU A 558 22.34 16.78 -9.31
C GLU A 558 22.09 17.97 -10.22
N LYS A 559 21.52 17.71 -11.40
CA LYS A 559 21.25 18.71 -12.45
C LYS A 559 19.78 19.05 -12.54
N PHE A 560 18.94 18.06 -12.33
CA PHE A 560 17.51 18.17 -12.56
C PHE A 560 16.73 18.07 -11.24
N MET A 561 15.69 18.86 -11.16
CA MET A 561 14.62 18.70 -10.21
C MET A 561 13.34 18.41 -10.98
N PHE A 562 12.56 17.47 -10.51
CA PHE A 562 11.30 17.11 -11.12
C PHE A 562 10.15 17.27 -10.15
N SER A 563 9.09 17.95 -10.57
CA SER A 563 7.84 17.99 -9.83
C SER A 563 6.68 17.56 -10.70
N ASN A 564 5.73 16.86 -10.09
CA ASN A 564 4.52 16.45 -10.78
C ASN A 564 3.35 17.40 -10.58
N ALA A 565 2.48 17.33 -11.57
CA ALA A 565 1.19 17.97 -11.59
C ALA A 565 0.05 17.01 -11.29
N LEU A 566 -0.89 17.43 -10.45
CA LEU A 566 -2.24 16.87 -10.52
C LEU A 566 -2.82 17.20 -11.90
N ARG A 567 -3.05 16.20 -12.74
CA ARG A 567 -3.62 16.33 -14.09
C ARG A 567 -2.63 16.58 -15.23
N GLY A 568 -1.61 15.76 -15.28
CA GLY A 568 -1.01 15.47 -16.57
C GLY A 568 0.19 16.30 -16.99
N LYS A 569 0.75 17.21 -16.17
CA LYS A 569 2.00 17.89 -16.49
C LYS A 569 3.06 17.65 -15.43
N GLY A 570 4.22 17.13 -15.84
CA GLY A 570 5.43 17.13 -15.06
C GLY A 570 6.31 18.30 -15.46
N ASN A 571 6.97 18.93 -14.48
CA ASN A 571 7.86 20.06 -14.73
C ASN A 571 9.29 19.67 -14.38
N VAL A 572 10.19 19.93 -15.30
CA VAL A 572 11.63 19.72 -15.11
C VAL A 572 12.27 21.08 -14.90
N PHE A 573 12.98 21.21 -13.79
CA PHE A 573 13.65 22.43 -13.38
C PHE A 573 15.16 22.21 -13.36
N ASP A 574 15.88 23.27 -13.58
CA ASP A 574 17.27 23.35 -13.19
C ASP A 574 17.37 23.39 -11.67
N SER A 575 18.07 22.44 -11.07
CA SER A 575 18.14 22.29 -9.61
C SER A 575 18.87 23.44 -8.90
N ALA A 576 19.73 24.16 -9.61
CA ALA A 576 20.50 25.28 -9.03
C ALA A 576 19.70 26.58 -9.00
N THR A 577 18.82 26.80 -9.96
CA THR A 577 18.12 28.08 -10.18
C THR A 577 16.62 28.02 -10.01
N GLY A 578 16.00 26.84 -10.05
CA GLY A 578 14.55 26.67 -10.03
C GLY A 578 13.85 27.10 -11.34
N LYS A 579 14.58 27.42 -12.40
CA LYS A 579 14.00 27.74 -13.70
C LYS A 579 13.44 26.49 -14.36
N VAL A 580 12.26 26.61 -14.93
CA VAL A 580 11.66 25.54 -15.73
C VAL A 580 12.48 25.37 -17.01
N ILE A 581 13.02 24.18 -17.22
CA ILE A 581 13.72 23.84 -18.47
C ILE A 581 12.70 23.47 -19.52
N TYR A 582 11.74 22.58 -19.18
CA TYR A 582 10.61 22.19 -20.00
C TYR A 582 9.54 21.52 -19.15
N SER A 583 8.36 21.34 -19.74
CA SER A 583 7.25 20.58 -19.14
C SER A 583 6.87 19.43 -20.04
N ILE A 584 6.50 18.30 -19.44
CA ILE A 584 6.11 17.09 -20.15
C ILE A 584 4.69 16.68 -19.76
N GLN A 585 3.99 16.05 -20.70
CA GLN A 585 2.71 15.44 -20.38
C GLN A 585 2.97 14.13 -19.63
N THR A 586 2.38 14.00 -18.45
CA THR A 586 2.45 12.77 -17.67
C THR A 586 1.06 12.33 -17.23
N ASN A 587 0.83 11.04 -17.10
CA ASN A 587 -0.42 10.49 -16.59
C ASN A 587 -0.34 10.15 -15.09
N TYR A 588 0.54 10.79 -14.37
CA TYR A 588 0.91 10.41 -13.01
C TYR A 588 0.19 11.26 -11.96
N ALA A 589 -1.12 11.17 -11.89
CA ALA A 589 -1.84 11.86 -10.81
C ALA A 589 -1.45 11.30 -9.44
N CYS A 590 -1.13 12.16 -8.48
CA CYS A 590 -0.80 11.80 -7.10
C CYS A 590 0.35 10.80 -6.90
N CYS A 591 1.08 10.44 -7.94
CA CYS A 591 2.13 9.44 -7.87
C CYS A 591 3.44 10.02 -7.36
N ARG A 592 4.22 9.17 -6.72
CA ARG A 592 5.60 9.47 -6.38
C ARG A 592 6.49 9.12 -7.56
N PHE A 593 7.38 10.03 -7.86
CA PHE A 593 8.41 9.78 -8.85
C PHE A 593 9.68 9.38 -8.13
N THR A 594 10.42 8.57 -8.82
CA THR A 594 11.78 8.22 -8.42
C THR A 594 12.72 8.65 -9.51
N MET A 595 13.73 9.39 -9.14
CA MET A 595 14.78 9.80 -10.05
C MET A 595 16.01 8.89 -9.88
N SER A 596 16.47 8.38 -11.01
CA SER A 596 17.83 7.85 -11.15
C SER A 596 18.45 8.56 -12.35
N GLU A 597 18.96 9.74 -12.10
CA GLU A 597 19.36 10.70 -13.13
C GLU A 597 20.25 10.06 -14.19
N PRO A 598 19.94 10.25 -15.51
CA PRO A 598 19.00 11.23 -16.06
C PRO A 598 17.53 10.75 -16.13
N TYR A 599 17.18 9.61 -15.56
CA TYR A 599 15.86 9.01 -15.71
C TYR A 599 14.92 9.38 -14.57
N VAL A 600 13.64 9.54 -14.90
CA VAL A 600 12.53 9.57 -13.95
C VAL A 600 11.60 8.41 -14.23
N LEU A 601 11.23 7.73 -13.16
CA LEU A 601 10.32 6.59 -13.18
C LEU A 601 8.99 6.98 -12.54
N GLY A 602 7.93 6.76 -13.28
CA GLY A 602 6.56 7.02 -12.83
C GLY A 602 5.87 5.77 -12.31
N ALA A 603 4.63 5.94 -11.94
CA ALA A 603 3.81 4.89 -11.34
C ALA A 603 3.43 3.75 -12.28
N ASN A 604 3.38 4.00 -13.58
CA ASN A 604 3.11 2.96 -14.58
C ASN A 604 4.39 2.30 -15.08
N MET A 605 5.49 2.44 -14.32
CA MET A 605 6.82 1.97 -14.72
C MET A 605 7.33 2.61 -16.01
N ASP A 606 6.75 3.72 -16.38
CA ASP A 606 7.26 4.53 -17.47
C ASP A 606 8.59 5.13 -17.03
N MET A 607 9.56 5.05 -17.89
CA MET A 607 10.85 5.69 -17.72
C MET A 607 11.03 6.76 -18.77
N ILE A 608 11.23 7.98 -18.33
CA ILE A 608 11.53 9.12 -19.20
C ILE A 608 12.97 9.57 -18.99
N ASP A 609 13.60 10.05 -20.05
CA ASP A 609 14.97 10.56 -20.05
C ASP A 609 14.95 12.09 -20.02
N LEU A 610 15.38 12.68 -18.91
CA LEU A 610 15.42 14.13 -18.71
C LEU A 610 16.46 14.82 -19.60
N SER A 611 17.51 14.11 -20.02
CA SER A 611 18.52 14.65 -20.95
C SER A 611 18.03 14.70 -22.41
N GLN A 612 16.90 14.05 -22.70
CA GLN A 612 16.26 14.00 -24.02
C GLN A 612 14.85 14.59 -23.99
N GLU A 613 14.68 15.73 -23.31
CA GLU A 613 13.40 16.46 -23.22
C GLU A 613 12.23 15.60 -22.71
N GLY A 614 12.49 14.67 -21.81
CA GLY A 614 11.47 13.78 -21.24
C GLY A 614 11.01 12.68 -22.19
N LYS A 615 11.83 12.29 -23.14
CA LYS A 615 11.53 11.19 -24.05
C LYS A 615 11.24 9.90 -23.27
N LEU A 616 10.12 9.27 -23.61
CA LEU A 616 9.77 7.96 -23.08
C LEU A 616 10.73 6.90 -23.62
N VAL A 617 11.51 6.29 -22.74
CA VAL A 617 12.56 5.30 -23.12
C VAL A 617 12.23 3.88 -22.69
N SER A 618 11.25 3.72 -21.82
CA SER A 618 10.71 2.41 -21.44
C SER A 618 9.30 2.55 -20.91
N THR A 619 8.47 1.54 -21.17
CA THR A 619 7.14 1.39 -20.59
C THR A 619 7.07 0.06 -19.85
N GLY A 620 6.40 0.04 -18.74
CA GLY A 620 6.10 -1.19 -18.01
C GLY A 620 4.74 -1.77 -18.34
N PRO A 621 4.43 -2.96 -17.80
CA PRO A 621 3.09 -3.47 -17.83
C PRO A 621 2.16 -2.50 -17.12
N ALA A 622 0.96 -2.30 -17.67
CA ALA A 622 -0.07 -1.52 -17.00
C ALA A 622 -0.50 -2.24 -15.72
N ILE A 623 0.15 -1.92 -14.63
CA ILE A 623 -0.30 -2.30 -13.30
C ILE A 623 -1.01 -1.11 -12.71
N ASP A 624 -2.13 -1.36 -12.06
CA ASP A 624 -2.89 -0.34 -11.37
C ASP A 624 -2.11 0.19 -10.16
N SER A 625 -1.28 1.18 -10.44
CA SER A 625 -0.39 1.79 -9.44
C SER A 625 -0.62 3.30 -9.30
N ARG A 626 -1.77 3.80 -9.75
CA ARG A 626 -1.97 5.23 -10.01
C ARG A 626 -2.03 6.14 -8.79
N GLU A 627 -2.29 5.64 -7.60
CA GLU A 627 -2.39 6.50 -6.41
C GLU A 627 -1.34 6.26 -5.37
N CYS A 628 -0.65 7.34 -5.02
CA CYS A 628 0.28 7.39 -3.89
C CYS A 628 1.42 6.37 -3.94
N LEU A 629 1.52 5.63 -5.03
CA LEU A 629 2.55 4.65 -5.32
C LEU A 629 3.55 5.20 -6.33
N GLY A 630 4.69 4.59 -6.42
CA GLY A 630 5.75 4.94 -7.37
C GLY A 630 6.74 3.80 -7.47
N ALA A 631 7.84 4.05 -8.15
CA ALA A 631 8.94 3.11 -8.28
C ALA A 631 9.97 3.29 -7.17
N VAL A 632 10.64 2.21 -6.82
CA VAL A 632 11.81 2.18 -5.95
C VAL A 632 12.97 1.63 -6.77
N VAL A 633 14.11 2.28 -6.72
CA VAL A 633 15.31 1.87 -7.44
C VAL A 633 16.34 1.36 -6.44
N SER A 634 16.71 0.10 -6.54
CA SER A 634 17.70 -0.51 -5.67
C SER A 634 18.50 -1.59 -6.41
N ASN A 635 19.81 -1.51 -6.35
CA ASN A 635 20.72 -2.51 -6.91
C ASN A 635 20.47 -2.85 -8.40
N GLY A 636 20.24 -1.82 -9.23
CA GLY A 636 19.94 -1.99 -10.66
C GLY A 636 18.57 -2.62 -10.96
N ARG A 637 17.72 -2.72 -9.96
CA ARG A 637 16.35 -3.20 -10.05
C ARG A 637 15.37 -2.08 -9.77
N ILE A 638 14.22 -2.16 -10.38
CA ILE A 638 13.09 -1.28 -10.11
C ILE A 638 11.98 -2.13 -9.50
N PHE A 639 11.48 -1.66 -8.35
CA PHE A 639 10.40 -2.31 -7.64
C PHE A 639 9.23 -1.36 -7.54
N TYR A 640 8.02 -1.88 -7.66
CA TYR A 640 6.81 -1.15 -7.38
C TYR A 640 5.71 -2.10 -6.92
N THR A 641 4.68 -1.51 -6.38
CA THR A 641 3.54 -2.24 -5.84
C THR A 641 2.26 -1.83 -6.56
N SER A 642 1.36 -2.78 -6.71
CA SER A 642 -0.01 -2.51 -7.14
C SER A 642 -0.90 -2.45 -5.91
N GLN A 643 -1.61 -1.35 -5.74
CA GLN A 643 -2.47 -1.14 -4.58
C GLN A 643 -3.62 -2.14 -4.55
N ALA A 644 -4.42 -2.15 -5.59
CA ALA A 644 -5.62 -2.99 -5.65
C ALA A 644 -5.29 -4.48 -5.76
N SER A 645 -4.27 -4.83 -6.54
CA SER A 645 -3.91 -6.22 -6.78
C SER A 645 -2.99 -6.82 -5.71
N GLY A 646 -2.39 -5.98 -4.84
CA GLY A 646 -1.48 -6.44 -3.79
C GLY A 646 -0.24 -7.14 -4.32
N PHE A 647 0.26 -6.75 -5.51
CA PHE A 647 1.48 -7.30 -6.09
C PHE A 647 2.70 -6.45 -5.77
N VAL A 648 3.84 -7.12 -5.62
CA VAL A 648 5.17 -6.54 -5.80
C VAL A 648 5.74 -7.05 -7.11
N VAL A 649 6.26 -6.14 -7.92
CA VAL A 649 6.87 -6.47 -9.20
C VAL A 649 8.29 -5.96 -9.23
N SER A 650 9.21 -6.76 -9.76
CA SER A 650 10.59 -6.39 -10.00
C SER A 650 10.88 -6.31 -11.48
N GLN A 651 11.57 -5.25 -11.87
CA GLN A 651 12.09 -5.07 -13.22
C GLN A 651 13.59 -4.82 -13.21
N THR A 652 14.23 -5.23 -14.27
CA THR A 652 15.66 -4.97 -14.51
C THR A 652 15.96 -4.98 -16.00
N TYR A 653 17.12 -4.43 -16.34
CA TYR A 653 17.77 -4.60 -17.63
C TYR A 653 19.11 -5.32 -17.43
N GLY A 654 19.54 -6.08 -18.42
CA GLY A 654 20.82 -6.78 -18.41
C GLY A 654 20.82 -8.02 -19.31
N PRO A 655 21.94 -8.71 -19.43
CA PRO A 655 22.06 -9.91 -20.24
C PRO A 655 20.99 -10.98 -19.92
N GLU A 656 20.71 -11.13 -18.63
CA GLU A 656 19.71 -12.07 -18.14
C GLU A 656 18.26 -11.69 -18.52
N SER A 657 17.99 -10.41 -18.79
CA SER A 657 16.66 -9.94 -19.15
C SER A 657 16.34 -10.10 -20.64
N LYS A 658 17.36 -10.34 -21.48
CA LYS A 658 17.15 -10.53 -22.92
C LYS A 658 16.31 -11.75 -23.27
N ASN A 659 16.36 -12.76 -22.42
CA ASN A 659 15.63 -14.02 -22.58
C ASN A 659 14.26 -14.02 -21.89
N LEU A 660 13.91 -12.94 -21.17
CA LEU A 660 12.60 -12.82 -20.56
C LEU A 660 11.58 -12.37 -21.62
N PRO A 661 10.37 -12.91 -21.61
CA PRO A 661 9.33 -12.41 -22.49
C PRO A 661 9.10 -10.92 -22.23
N PRO A 662 8.68 -10.15 -23.23
CA PRO A 662 8.28 -8.77 -23.01
C PRO A 662 7.30 -8.73 -21.86
N ALA A 663 7.44 -7.75 -20.97
CA ALA A 663 6.47 -7.55 -19.91
C ALA A 663 5.07 -7.55 -20.55
N TRP A 664 4.15 -8.28 -19.96
CA TRP A 664 2.82 -8.46 -20.50
C TRP A 664 2.16 -7.09 -20.68
N GLN A 665 2.02 -6.68 -21.92
CA GLN A 665 1.20 -5.51 -22.25
C GLN A 665 -0.26 -5.95 -22.11
N VAL A 666 -0.79 -5.84 -20.93
CA VAL A 666 -2.23 -5.85 -20.73
C VAL A 666 -2.69 -4.43 -21.08
N ARG A 667 -3.13 -4.25 -22.32
CA ARG A 667 -3.83 -3.04 -22.73
C ARG A 667 -5.25 -3.03 -22.19
#